data_2bba0e6c61dd291a4c1128fae6bba1f4
#
_entry.id   2bba0e6c61dd291a4c1128fae6bba1f4
#
_cell.length_a   1.000
_cell.length_b   1.000
_cell.length_c   1.000
_cell.angle_alpha   90.00
_cell.angle_beta   90.00
_cell.angle_gamma   90.00
#
_symmetry.space_group_name_H-M   'P 1'
#
loop_
_entity.id
_entity.type
_entity.pdbx_description
1 polymer ?
#
loop_
_entity_poly.entity_id
_entity_poly.type
_entity_poly.pdbx_seq_one_letter_code
_entity_poly.pdbx_strand_id
1 'polypeptide(L)'
;MERNVAMESFVPQQIRTELGQILANLVLGDNEIRRSAEKVLNDKWLANQPEILLLALAEFSRQSPDAHMRAFAAVLLRRLIFRPPLHPVPSPHPHQSFAAPKTTIYDHLSETTRGRVEIILLEALREERDLNALKGVTETVCELAVGSFERKRPFPELLTVASQLANSSDVMHKESAFRIFTNVPHLLWDQNPQQVVAVLENALKHTEAIPVRHAALKACAVYLSSNDPALQSQTVGLVFPMLIALNEFPPRDQIKALETLTSLASDFRTATLFRPHIGTLTRCLEPFLNEQPPNPTIDASATPTLANPGLPQFAWPPTGPSPQNDPDEEESLIDRRFSALEFMVSLTEARPGMFRAPIGPEGEGGEASGGGGILGGENGAQAAWVSTLVRACLKGMGEVIEEGDATQVAWEECEDPSAIDEDYGYPQVFEGTLDRAAVALGGRALLPVAFRDIPVMLQSPQWGVRHAGLMAIAAVAEGTYQVLELEVDKVVDLVVPMFSDPHPRVRFAACQCIGQLCTDMQEIFQQRYTKEILSCLIPAMDAPEARVHCHAAKAIINFCCGVESDELAPYLDGIVSRLLGLLRSSPRRYVQEQALTTLAMVADASAEKFQVYYPSIMPLLLQALQSPATPDTRVLHCKAMECAGLIGIAVGCEIFQQDAEELIKLLLQVQEQPTSDDDNTPMYLQQTWSKICQALGDAFEPYLKFVMPPLLKSAGIKPDINIVEDSDDMEAREGFDLLDLHDGQHVEIRTSILEEKSAAFDALLTHSATLGAKFGPYIRPTLELALPGLKVKTNPFKQPHAYVRLVLLFRKRSRSLHTHHSNLDYERQCHWSHLSRRNECNIPPNNPSDSTRRRRRVPWLSLQMPCGFSSGCWATSNRRTACRRNIIRL
;
A
#
# COMPACT_ATOMS: atom_id res chain seq x y z
N MET A 1 -33.45 -36.02 -31.41
CA MET A 1 -32.93 -37.13 -32.26
C MET A 1 -31.93 -36.54 -33.21
N GLU A 2 -30.79 -37.23 -33.36
CA GLU A 2 -29.57 -36.92 -34.08
C GLU A 2 -28.46 -36.27 -33.27
N ARG A 3 -27.95 -37.03 -32.33
CA ARG A 3 -26.57 -36.94 -31.84
C ARG A 3 -25.91 -38.27 -32.19
N ASN A 4 -25.25 -38.36 -33.34
CA ASN A 4 -24.23 -39.40 -33.60
C ASN A 4 -23.50 -39.07 -34.91
N VAL A 5 -22.54 -38.15 -34.85
CA VAL A 5 -21.29 -38.33 -35.57
C VAL A 5 -20.24 -38.51 -34.48
N ALA A 6 -20.03 -39.76 -34.11
CA ALA A 6 -18.92 -40.12 -33.23
C ALA A 6 -17.61 -39.75 -33.97
N MET A 7 -17.02 -38.60 -33.66
CA MET A 7 -15.61 -38.40 -33.98
C MET A 7 -14.84 -39.53 -33.33
N GLU A 8 -14.08 -40.29 -34.08
CA GLU A 8 -13.17 -41.30 -33.58
C GLU A 8 -12.20 -40.63 -32.59
N SER A 9 -12.15 -41.18 -31.36
CA SER A 9 -11.22 -40.68 -30.36
C SER A 9 -9.80 -40.78 -30.88
N PHE A 10 -9.02 -39.72 -30.72
CA PHE A 10 -7.60 -39.70 -31.10
C PHE A 10 -6.72 -40.44 -30.11
N VAL A 11 -7.23 -40.71 -28.90
CA VAL A 11 -6.52 -41.44 -27.81
C VAL A 11 -7.05 -42.88 -27.75
N PRO A 12 -6.17 -43.89 -27.76
CA PRO A 12 -6.56 -45.29 -27.63
C PRO A 12 -7.39 -45.56 -26.36
N GLN A 13 -8.42 -46.37 -26.47
CA GLN A 13 -9.38 -46.66 -25.41
C GLN A 13 -8.70 -47.12 -24.09
N GLN A 14 -7.63 -47.95 -24.20
CA GLN A 14 -6.89 -48.44 -23.04
C GLN A 14 -6.23 -47.29 -22.27
N ILE A 15 -5.65 -46.30 -22.97
CA ILE A 15 -5.01 -45.12 -22.37
C ILE A 15 -6.07 -44.22 -21.74
N ARG A 16 -7.22 -44.03 -22.37
CA ARG A 16 -8.36 -43.28 -21.82
C ARG A 16 -8.85 -43.88 -20.51
N THR A 17 -8.96 -45.20 -20.44
CA THR A 17 -9.41 -45.88 -19.22
C THR A 17 -8.40 -45.67 -18.09
N GLU A 18 -7.10 -45.80 -18.37
CA GLU A 18 -6.03 -45.61 -17.39
C GLU A 18 -5.98 -44.17 -16.88
N LEU A 19 -5.97 -43.19 -17.77
CA LEU A 19 -5.96 -41.74 -17.41
C LEU A 19 -7.24 -41.36 -16.69
N GLY A 20 -8.40 -41.86 -17.11
CA GLY A 20 -9.65 -41.62 -16.42
C GLY A 20 -9.65 -42.10 -14.95
N GLN A 21 -9.01 -43.26 -14.68
CA GLN A 21 -8.85 -43.71 -13.31
C GLN A 21 -7.89 -42.83 -12.49
N ILE A 22 -6.81 -42.35 -13.10
CA ILE A 22 -5.87 -41.41 -12.44
C ILE A 22 -6.58 -40.11 -12.10
N LEU A 23 -7.34 -39.55 -13.06
CA LEU A 23 -8.09 -38.31 -12.85
C LEU A 23 -9.16 -38.49 -11.75
N ALA A 24 -9.87 -39.59 -11.75
CA ALA A 24 -10.83 -39.90 -10.68
C ALA A 24 -10.16 -39.98 -9.29
N ASN A 25 -8.95 -40.57 -9.22
CA ASN A 25 -8.19 -40.65 -7.98
C ASN A 25 -7.65 -39.28 -7.51
N LEU A 26 -7.39 -38.34 -8.42
CA LEU A 26 -6.95 -36.97 -8.11
C LEU A 26 -8.05 -36.14 -7.45
N VAL A 27 -9.30 -36.41 -7.77
CA VAL A 27 -10.47 -35.72 -7.21
C VAL A 27 -10.89 -36.25 -5.84
N LEU A 28 -10.42 -37.47 -5.45
CA LEU A 28 -10.75 -38.06 -4.16
C LEU A 28 -10.17 -37.25 -2.99
N GLY A 29 -10.92 -37.22 -1.87
CA GLY A 29 -10.49 -36.52 -0.64
C GLY A 29 -9.34 -37.19 0.12
N ASP A 30 -8.90 -38.41 -0.30
CA ASP A 30 -7.82 -39.16 0.34
C ASP A 30 -6.45 -38.68 -0.16
N ASN A 31 -5.65 -38.16 0.75
CA ASN A 31 -4.34 -37.58 0.46
C ASN A 31 -3.30 -38.59 -0.05
N GLU A 32 -3.37 -39.86 0.38
CA GLU A 32 -2.39 -40.89 -0.05
C GLU A 32 -2.72 -41.36 -1.49
N ILE A 33 -4.00 -41.56 -1.78
CA ILE A 33 -4.46 -41.95 -3.12
C ILE A 33 -4.15 -40.78 -4.10
N ARG A 34 -4.44 -39.53 -3.72
CA ARG A 34 -4.14 -38.37 -4.53
C ARG A 34 -2.65 -38.23 -4.84
N ARG A 35 -1.76 -38.28 -3.83
CA ARG A 35 -0.30 -38.21 -4.02
C ARG A 35 0.23 -39.35 -4.92
N SER A 36 -0.33 -40.54 -4.78
CA SER A 36 0.04 -41.66 -5.65
C SER A 36 -0.38 -41.41 -7.10
N ALA A 37 -1.59 -40.89 -7.32
CA ALA A 37 -2.09 -40.53 -8.63
C ALA A 37 -1.28 -39.37 -9.27
N GLU A 38 -0.95 -38.32 -8.50
CA GLU A 38 -0.07 -37.22 -8.94
C GLU A 38 1.31 -37.72 -9.37
N LYS A 39 1.90 -38.66 -8.59
CA LYS A 39 3.19 -39.24 -8.94
C LYS A 39 3.11 -39.99 -10.27
N VAL A 40 2.10 -40.82 -10.45
CA VAL A 40 1.91 -41.55 -11.70
C VAL A 40 1.66 -40.60 -12.89
N LEU A 41 0.85 -39.57 -12.69
CA LEU A 41 0.62 -38.58 -13.73
C LEU A 41 1.92 -37.86 -14.15
N ASN A 42 2.74 -37.43 -13.18
CA ASN A 42 3.98 -36.73 -13.45
C ASN A 42 5.05 -37.65 -14.04
N ASP A 43 5.33 -38.81 -13.40
CA ASP A 43 6.47 -39.68 -13.78
C ASP A 43 6.20 -40.48 -15.09
N LYS A 44 4.96 -40.94 -15.27
CA LYS A 44 4.64 -41.78 -16.44
C LYS A 44 4.16 -40.90 -17.62
N TRP A 45 3.25 -39.98 -17.40
CA TRP A 45 2.55 -39.31 -18.48
C TRP A 45 3.20 -38.00 -18.86
N LEU A 46 3.37 -37.08 -17.88
CA LEU A 46 3.90 -35.73 -18.13
C LEU A 46 5.38 -35.78 -18.57
N ALA A 47 6.19 -36.68 -17.96
CA ALA A 47 7.60 -36.77 -18.29
C ALA A 47 7.87 -37.50 -19.61
N ASN A 48 7.07 -38.53 -19.94
CA ASN A 48 7.38 -39.42 -21.06
C ASN A 48 6.41 -39.28 -22.25
N GLN A 49 5.16 -38.90 -22.04
CA GLN A 49 4.12 -38.83 -23.08
C GLN A 49 3.23 -37.60 -22.97
N PRO A 50 3.79 -36.38 -22.91
CA PRO A 50 3.03 -35.15 -22.70
C PRO A 50 2.00 -34.87 -23.79
N GLU A 51 2.30 -35.20 -25.06
CA GLU A 51 1.35 -35.02 -26.16
C GLU A 51 0.06 -35.82 -26.01
N ILE A 52 0.19 -37.08 -25.57
CA ILE A 52 -0.96 -37.98 -25.37
C ILE A 52 -1.77 -37.52 -24.16
N LEU A 53 -1.07 -37.11 -23.11
CA LEU A 53 -1.73 -36.58 -21.89
C LEU A 53 -2.58 -35.33 -22.22
N LEU A 54 -2.00 -34.32 -22.87
CA LEU A 54 -2.74 -33.08 -23.18
C LEU A 54 -3.92 -33.32 -24.13
N LEU A 55 -3.73 -34.20 -25.12
CA LEU A 55 -4.81 -34.61 -26.03
C LEU A 55 -5.94 -35.33 -25.29
N ALA A 56 -5.59 -36.23 -24.38
CA ALA A 56 -6.58 -36.95 -23.55
C ALA A 56 -7.34 -36.00 -22.63
N LEU A 57 -6.65 -35.05 -21.98
CA LEU A 57 -7.29 -34.03 -21.15
C LEU A 57 -8.28 -33.16 -21.95
N ALA A 58 -7.91 -32.78 -23.17
CA ALA A 58 -8.83 -32.08 -24.10
C ALA A 58 -10.06 -32.94 -24.43
N GLU A 59 -9.87 -34.26 -24.72
CA GLU A 59 -11.00 -35.17 -24.94
C GLU A 59 -11.88 -35.36 -23.69
N PHE A 60 -11.29 -35.46 -22.48
CA PHE A 60 -12.03 -35.55 -21.22
C PHE A 60 -12.83 -34.29 -20.95
N SER A 61 -12.29 -33.09 -21.21
CA SER A 61 -13.00 -31.82 -21.02
C SER A 61 -14.24 -31.67 -21.91
N ARG A 62 -14.34 -32.46 -23.00
CA ARG A 62 -15.50 -32.48 -23.90
C ARG A 62 -16.42 -33.66 -23.66
N GLN A 63 -15.87 -34.89 -23.57
CA GLN A 63 -16.59 -36.14 -23.74
C GLN A 63 -16.90 -36.87 -22.43
N SER A 64 -16.32 -36.47 -21.28
CA SER A 64 -16.64 -37.13 -20.01
C SER A 64 -18.12 -36.98 -19.67
N PRO A 65 -18.78 -38.05 -19.23
CA PRO A 65 -20.19 -37.99 -18.82
C PRO A 65 -20.39 -37.12 -17.59
N ASP A 66 -19.42 -37.04 -16.69
CA ASP A 66 -19.44 -36.24 -15.46
C ASP A 66 -18.96 -34.81 -15.72
N ALA A 67 -19.76 -33.82 -15.33
CA ALA A 67 -19.45 -32.39 -15.48
C ALA A 67 -18.24 -31.97 -14.63
N HIS A 68 -18.11 -32.49 -13.40
CA HIS A 68 -16.96 -32.21 -12.56
C HIS A 68 -15.65 -32.71 -13.18
N MET A 69 -15.70 -33.88 -13.79
CA MET A 69 -14.54 -34.41 -14.52
C MET A 69 -14.19 -33.57 -15.74
N ARG A 70 -15.20 -33.04 -16.48
CA ARG A 70 -14.95 -32.14 -17.62
C ARG A 70 -14.29 -30.85 -17.17
N ALA A 71 -14.82 -30.25 -16.09
CA ALA A 71 -14.23 -29.04 -15.49
C ALA A 71 -12.80 -29.29 -14.99
N PHE A 72 -12.58 -30.37 -14.25
CA PHE A 72 -11.26 -30.72 -13.72
C PHE A 72 -10.24 -30.99 -14.84
N ALA A 73 -10.62 -31.72 -15.90
CA ALA A 73 -9.74 -31.98 -17.04
C ALA A 73 -9.35 -30.68 -17.77
N ALA A 74 -10.27 -29.74 -17.94
CA ALA A 74 -9.99 -28.43 -18.52
C ALA A 74 -8.99 -27.63 -17.65
N VAL A 75 -9.21 -27.54 -16.33
CA VAL A 75 -8.31 -26.84 -15.40
C VAL A 75 -6.92 -27.50 -15.41
N LEU A 76 -6.84 -28.83 -15.39
CA LEU A 76 -5.56 -29.54 -15.41
C LEU A 76 -4.82 -29.29 -16.74
N LEU A 77 -5.52 -29.30 -17.87
CA LEU A 77 -4.95 -28.97 -19.17
C LEU A 77 -4.35 -27.58 -19.18
N ARG A 78 -5.09 -26.58 -18.66
CA ARG A 78 -4.63 -25.18 -18.54
C ARG A 78 -3.32 -25.09 -17.74
N ARG A 79 -3.25 -25.75 -16.58
CA ARG A 79 -2.06 -25.73 -15.71
C ARG A 79 -0.83 -26.43 -16.32
N LEU A 80 -1.02 -27.41 -17.21
CA LEU A 80 0.08 -28.20 -17.73
C LEU A 80 0.62 -27.71 -19.08
N ILE A 81 -0.21 -27.09 -19.92
CA ILE A 81 0.12 -26.81 -21.32
C ILE A 81 1.34 -25.89 -21.51
N PHE A 82 1.49 -24.85 -20.65
CA PHE A 82 2.62 -23.92 -20.68
C PHE A 82 3.67 -24.18 -19.59
N ARG A 83 3.56 -25.32 -18.87
CA ARG A 83 4.57 -25.70 -17.88
C ARG A 83 5.91 -26.04 -18.56
N PRO A 84 7.06 -25.73 -17.92
CA PRO A 84 8.36 -26.21 -18.39
C PRO A 84 8.40 -27.75 -18.39
N PRO A 85 9.04 -28.41 -19.40
CA PRO A 85 9.16 -29.86 -19.43
C PRO A 85 10.00 -30.35 -18.23
N LEU A 86 9.62 -31.48 -17.62
CA LEU A 86 10.30 -32.05 -16.45
C LEU A 86 11.74 -32.48 -16.76
N HIS A 87 12.03 -32.82 -18.03
CA HIS A 87 13.37 -33.14 -18.51
C HIS A 87 13.79 -32.11 -19.55
N PRO A 88 14.73 -31.19 -19.20
CA PRO A 88 15.22 -30.21 -20.18
C PRO A 88 15.89 -30.92 -21.35
N VAL A 89 15.40 -30.73 -22.55
CA VAL A 89 16.04 -31.21 -23.77
C VAL A 89 17.36 -30.46 -23.91
N PRO A 90 18.51 -31.15 -24.11
CA PRO A 90 19.81 -30.52 -24.26
C PRO A 90 19.76 -29.56 -25.47
N SER A 91 20.06 -28.28 -25.26
CA SER A 91 20.16 -27.33 -26.35
C SER A 91 21.35 -27.67 -27.25
N PRO A 92 21.22 -27.60 -28.58
CA PRO A 92 22.30 -27.94 -29.51
C PRO A 92 23.50 -26.96 -29.47
N HIS A 93 23.41 -25.84 -28.77
CA HIS A 93 24.45 -24.80 -28.68
C HIS A 93 24.71 -24.35 -27.24
N PRO A 94 25.69 -24.98 -26.49
CA PRO A 94 25.95 -24.68 -25.09
C PRO A 94 26.68 -23.36 -24.81
N HIS A 95 27.00 -22.53 -25.80
CA HIS A 95 27.85 -21.34 -25.65
C HIS A 95 27.17 -19.98 -25.86
N GLN A 96 25.85 -19.91 -26.01
CA GLN A 96 25.13 -18.64 -26.00
C GLN A 96 24.31 -18.47 -24.71
N SER A 97 24.98 -18.01 -23.65
CA SER A 97 24.38 -17.64 -22.38
C SER A 97 23.80 -16.21 -22.43
N PHE A 98 22.75 -16.01 -23.16
CA PHE A 98 21.77 -14.95 -22.94
C PHE A 98 20.41 -15.63 -22.99
N ALA A 99 19.68 -15.58 -21.88
CA ALA A 99 18.34 -16.11 -21.61
C ALA A 99 17.60 -16.68 -22.84
N ALA A 100 17.81 -17.95 -23.14
CA ALA A 100 16.93 -18.66 -24.05
C ALA A 100 15.51 -18.63 -23.44
N PRO A 101 14.46 -18.31 -24.22
CA PRO A 101 13.10 -18.37 -23.71
C PRO A 101 12.86 -19.77 -23.12
N LYS A 102 12.30 -19.81 -21.91
CA LYS A 102 11.97 -21.08 -21.24
C LYS A 102 10.99 -21.83 -22.16
N THR A 103 11.45 -22.93 -22.78
CA THR A 103 10.59 -23.76 -23.62
C THR A 103 9.56 -24.47 -22.75
N THR A 104 8.31 -24.47 -23.17
CA THR A 104 7.18 -25.09 -22.48
C THR A 104 6.77 -26.40 -23.15
N ILE A 105 5.91 -27.18 -22.50
CA ILE A 105 5.36 -28.41 -23.08
C ILE A 105 4.66 -28.11 -24.42
N TYR A 106 3.93 -26.99 -24.51
CA TYR A 106 3.28 -26.53 -25.73
C TYR A 106 4.26 -26.34 -26.91
N ASP A 107 5.47 -25.87 -26.66
CA ASP A 107 6.48 -25.64 -27.69
C ASP A 107 7.02 -26.98 -28.28
N HIS A 108 6.93 -28.05 -27.53
CA HIS A 108 7.34 -29.40 -27.94
C HIS A 108 6.21 -30.21 -28.59
N LEU A 109 4.95 -29.76 -28.52
CA LEU A 109 3.85 -30.44 -29.20
C LEU A 109 4.02 -30.43 -30.73
N SER A 110 3.65 -31.53 -31.41
CA SER A 110 3.51 -31.54 -32.87
C SER A 110 2.39 -30.58 -33.32
N GLU A 111 2.54 -29.99 -34.49
CA GLU A 111 1.54 -29.12 -35.09
C GLU A 111 0.17 -29.81 -35.21
N THR A 112 0.16 -31.07 -35.54
CA THR A 112 -1.07 -31.90 -35.58
C THR A 112 -1.74 -32.05 -34.23
N THR A 113 -0.98 -32.27 -33.15
CA THR A 113 -1.54 -32.41 -31.81
C THR A 113 -2.08 -31.07 -31.29
N ARG A 114 -1.37 -29.95 -31.52
CA ARG A 114 -1.87 -28.60 -31.21
C ARG A 114 -3.20 -28.32 -31.88
N GLY A 115 -3.28 -28.48 -33.21
CA GLY A 115 -4.53 -28.25 -33.94
C GLY A 115 -5.69 -29.15 -33.48
N ARG A 116 -5.40 -30.40 -33.05
CA ARG A 116 -6.42 -31.29 -32.48
C ARG A 116 -6.94 -30.80 -31.13
N VAL A 117 -6.04 -30.38 -30.24
CA VAL A 117 -6.41 -29.81 -28.95
C VAL A 117 -7.27 -28.55 -29.11
N GLU A 118 -6.89 -27.66 -30.02
CA GLU A 118 -7.62 -26.46 -30.38
C GLU A 118 -9.05 -26.79 -30.86
N ILE A 119 -9.19 -27.71 -31.82
CA ILE A 119 -10.49 -28.12 -32.36
C ILE A 119 -11.37 -28.72 -31.26
N ILE A 120 -10.84 -29.63 -30.43
CA ILE A 120 -11.61 -30.30 -29.36
C ILE A 120 -12.13 -29.26 -28.34
N LEU A 121 -11.29 -28.31 -27.94
CA LEU A 121 -11.67 -27.26 -27.01
C LEU A 121 -12.72 -26.31 -27.60
N LEU A 122 -12.61 -25.95 -28.89
CA LEU A 122 -13.63 -25.12 -29.57
C LEU A 122 -14.98 -25.85 -29.69
N GLU A 123 -14.97 -27.16 -29.91
CA GLU A 123 -16.17 -27.98 -29.90
C GLU A 123 -16.76 -28.11 -28.48
N ALA A 124 -15.90 -28.28 -27.48
CA ALA A 124 -16.34 -28.27 -26.07
C ALA A 124 -17.03 -26.95 -25.70
N LEU A 125 -16.50 -25.78 -26.11
CA LEU A 125 -17.16 -24.49 -25.90
C LEU A 125 -18.56 -24.40 -26.54
N ARG A 126 -18.79 -25.03 -27.68
CA ARG A 126 -20.11 -25.02 -28.36
C ARG A 126 -21.13 -25.97 -27.74
N GLU A 127 -20.66 -27.09 -27.22
CA GLU A 127 -21.53 -28.19 -26.79
C GLU A 127 -21.82 -28.24 -25.30
N GLU A 128 -20.94 -27.61 -24.48
CA GLU A 128 -21.04 -27.64 -23.03
C GLU A 128 -22.30 -26.93 -22.50
N ARG A 129 -22.93 -27.52 -21.50
CA ARG A 129 -24.16 -27.02 -20.88
C ARG A 129 -24.06 -26.87 -19.34
N ASP A 130 -23.00 -27.39 -18.75
CA ASP A 130 -22.70 -27.17 -17.35
C ASP A 130 -21.89 -25.88 -17.17
N LEU A 131 -22.29 -25.04 -16.21
CA LEU A 131 -21.70 -23.73 -16.00
C LEU A 131 -20.21 -23.82 -15.60
N ASN A 132 -19.88 -24.74 -14.70
CA ASN A 132 -18.50 -24.85 -14.17
C ASN A 132 -17.56 -25.46 -15.22
N ALA A 133 -18.04 -26.48 -15.95
CA ALA A 133 -17.27 -27.06 -17.04
C ALA A 133 -17.06 -26.04 -18.17
N LEU A 134 -18.08 -25.25 -18.53
CA LEU A 134 -17.98 -24.21 -19.54
C LEU A 134 -16.99 -23.09 -19.13
N LYS A 135 -17.02 -22.66 -17.86
CA LYS A 135 -16.03 -21.71 -17.31
C LYS A 135 -14.61 -22.28 -17.43
N GLY A 136 -14.38 -23.51 -16.97
CA GLY A 136 -13.07 -24.17 -17.06
C GLY A 136 -12.55 -24.30 -18.51
N VAL A 137 -13.42 -24.68 -19.45
CA VAL A 137 -13.06 -24.74 -20.88
C VAL A 137 -12.78 -23.35 -21.44
N THR A 138 -13.60 -22.34 -21.11
CA THR A 138 -13.42 -20.94 -21.54
C THR A 138 -12.07 -20.38 -21.10
N GLU A 139 -11.71 -20.55 -19.83
CA GLU A 139 -10.42 -20.10 -19.31
C GLU A 139 -9.23 -20.85 -19.96
N THR A 140 -9.37 -22.16 -20.20
CA THR A 140 -8.34 -22.95 -20.89
C THR A 140 -8.14 -22.49 -22.34
N VAL A 141 -9.21 -22.16 -23.05
CA VAL A 141 -9.12 -21.60 -24.40
C VAL A 141 -8.48 -20.20 -24.40
N CYS A 142 -8.81 -19.37 -23.40
CA CYS A 142 -8.18 -18.05 -23.27
C CYS A 142 -6.67 -18.17 -23.05
N GLU A 143 -6.23 -19.02 -22.13
CA GLU A 143 -4.82 -19.27 -21.85
C GLU A 143 -4.09 -19.79 -23.09
N LEU A 144 -4.71 -20.75 -23.79
CA LEU A 144 -4.16 -21.29 -25.03
C LEU A 144 -4.03 -20.21 -26.10
N ALA A 145 -5.01 -19.32 -26.25
CA ALA A 145 -5.02 -18.26 -27.23
C ALA A 145 -3.94 -17.20 -26.95
N VAL A 146 -3.82 -16.77 -25.69
CA VAL A 146 -2.77 -15.83 -25.24
C VAL A 146 -1.39 -16.42 -25.47
N GLY A 147 -1.14 -17.65 -24.98
CA GLY A 147 0.14 -18.32 -25.16
C GLY A 147 0.51 -18.58 -26.63
N SER A 148 -0.48 -18.84 -27.49
CA SER A 148 -0.27 -18.99 -28.94
C SER A 148 0.07 -17.66 -29.59
N PHE A 149 -0.59 -16.57 -29.22
CA PHE A 149 -0.34 -15.22 -29.71
C PHE A 149 1.08 -14.74 -29.37
N GLU A 150 1.52 -14.91 -28.13
CA GLU A 150 2.89 -14.60 -27.69
C GLU A 150 3.95 -15.33 -28.52
N ARG A 151 3.64 -16.53 -28.97
CA ARG A 151 4.50 -17.38 -29.83
C ARG A 151 4.34 -17.09 -31.31
N LYS A 152 3.57 -16.04 -31.66
CA LYS A 152 3.26 -15.67 -33.06
C LYS A 152 2.59 -16.80 -33.85
N ARG A 153 1.77 -17.59 -33.17
CA ARG A 153 0.96 -18.66 -33.77
C ARG A 153 -0.50 -18.22 -33.74
N PRO A 154 -1.12 -17.91 -34.87
CA PRO A 154 -2.52 -17.45 -34.90
C PRO A 154 -3.48 -18.58 -34.48
N PHE A 155 -4.59 -18.19 -33.83
CA PHE A 155 -5.71 -19.06 -33.48
C PHE A 155 -7.00 -18.46 -34.08
N PRO A 156 -7.14 -18.42 -35.42
CA PRO A 156 -8.17 -17.64 -36.14
C PRO A 156 -9.59 -18.18 -35.94
N GLU A 157 -9.75 -19.51 -35.74
CA GLU A 157 -11.05 -20.14 -35.57
C GLU A 157 -11.73 -19.66 -34.27
N LEU A 158 -10.96 -19.25 -33.26
CA LEU A 158 -11.49 -18.76 -31.97
C LEU A 158 -12.39 -17.54 -32.16
N LEU A 159 -11.99 -16.58 -33.00
CA LEU A 159 -12.82 -15.40 -33.24
C LEU A 159 -14.18 -15.78 -33.82
N THR A 160 -14.21 -16.73 -34.74
CA THR A 160 -15.45 -17.21 -35.36
C THR A 160 -16.35 -17.88 -34.34
N VAL A 161 -15.79 -18.73 -33.45
CA VAL A 161 -16.54 -19.39 -32.39
C VAL A 161 -17.05 -18.40 -31.37
N ALA A 162 -16.18 -17.50 -30.85
CA ALA A 162 -16.57 -16.48 -29.90
C ALA A 162 -17.68 -15.57 -30.44
N SER A 163 -17.61 -15.19 -31.73
CA SER A 163 -18.66 -14.42 -32.40
C SER A 163 -19.98 -15.18 -32.51
N GLN A 164 -19.95 -16.49 -32.77
CA GLN A 164 -21.15 -17.35 -32.77
C GLN A 164 -21.76 -17.44 -31.37
N LEU A 165 -20.95 -17.62 -30.34
CA LEU A 165 -21.39 -17.69 -28.94
C LEU A 165 -21.97 -16.34 -28.48
N ALA A 166 -21.38 -15.21 -28.85
CA ALA A 166 -21.90 -13.88 -28.54
C ALA A 166 -23.32 -13.64 -29.11
N ASN A 167 -23.65 -14.26 -30.24
CA ASN A 167 -24.97 -14.20 -30.87
C ASN A 167 -25.89 -15.36 -30.49
N SER A 168 -25.48 -16.24 -29.60
CA SER A 168 -26.32 -17.37 -29.10
C SER A 168 -27.55 -16.87 -28.36
N SER A 169 -28.61 -17.67 -28.30
CA SER A 169 -29.75 -17.46 -27.41
C SER A 169 -29.44 -17.87 -25.95
N ASP A 170 -28.38 -18.64 -25.73
CA ASP A 170 -27.99 -19.16 -24.42
C ASP A 170 -27.14 -18.13 -23.67
N VAL A 171 -27.56 -17.78 -22.44
CA VAL A 171 -26.92 -16.79 -21.56
C VAL A 171 -25.49 -17.21 -21.20
N MET A 172 -25.27 -18.48 -20.90
CA MET A 172 -23.94 -18.99 -20.52
C MET A 172 -22.94 -18.91 -21.67
N HIS A 173 -23.39 -19.21 -22.89
CA HIS A 173 -22.54 -19.07 -24.08
C HIS A 173 -22.20 -17.61 -24.38
N LYS A 174 -23.18 -16.69 -24.23
CA LYS A 174 -22.90 -15.25 -24.37
C LYS A 174 -21.87 -14.77 -23.35
N GLU A 175 -22.06 -15.13 -22.08
CA GLU A 175 -21.11 -14.79 -21.01
C GLU A 175 -19.70 -15.27 -21.36
N SER A 176 -19.56 -16.53 -21.78
CA SER A 176 -18.28 -17.11 -22.20
C SER A 176 -17.63 -16.37 -23.38
N ALA A 177 -18.43 -15.92 -24.35
CA ALA A 177 -17.90 -15.10 -25.45
C ALA A 177 -17.29 -13.79 -24.98
N PHE A 178 -17.98 -13.05 -24.07
CA PHE A 178 -17.47 -11.79 -23.54
C PHE A 178 -16.29 -12.00 -22.58
N ARG A 179 -16.22 -13.12 -21.85
CA ARG A 179 -15.02 -13.53 -21.09
C ARG A 179 -13.82 -13.78 -22.02
N ILE A 180 -14.04 -14.43 -23.19
CA ILE A 180 -12.99 -14.60 -24.19
C ILE A 180 -12.51 -13.24 -24.70
N PHE A 181 -13.42 -12.31 -25.01
CA PHE A 181 -13.04 -10.96 -25.45
C PHE A 181 -12.30 -10.15 -24.40
N THR A 182 -12.59 -10.38 -23.11
CA THR A 182 -11.87 -9.76 -22.00
C THR A 182 -10.44 -10.30 -21.91
N ASN A 183 -10.27 -11.62 -21.91
CA ASN A 183 -8.97 -12.26 -21.67
C ASN A 183 -8.08 -12.32 -22.91
N VAL A 184 -8.67 -12.22 -24.11
CA VAL A 184 -7.98 -12.30 -25.39
C VAL A 184 -8.31 -11.08 -26.25
N PRO A 185 -7.99 -9.85 -25.81
CA PRO A 185 -8.46 -8.62 -26.46
C PRO A 185 -7.91 -8.41 -27.87
N HIS A 186 -6.77 -9.00 -28.21
CA HIS A 186 -6.18 -8.92 -29.54
C HIS A 186 -7.09 -9.50 -30.65
N LEU A 187 -8.05 -10.37 -30.29
CA LEU A 187 -9.06 -10.85 -31.23
C LEU A 187 -9.95 -9.72 -31.75
N LEU A 188 -10.16 -8.66 -30.98
CA LEU A 188 -11.03 -7.54 -31.34
C LEU A 188 -10.27 -6.37 -31.96
N TRP A 189 -8.96 -6.22 -31.70
CA TRP A 189 -8.19 -5.05 -32.16
C TRP A 189 -8.05 -4.98 -33.67
N ASP A 190 -8.00 -6.14 -34.38
CA ASP A 190 -7.90 -6.22 -35.83
C ASP A 190 -9.26 -6.17 -36.54
N GLN A 191 -10.37 -6.05 -35.79
CA GLN A 191 -11.72 -6.01 -36.34
C GLN A 191 -12.18 -4.58 -36.61
N ASN A 192 -13.26 -4.44 -37.41
CA ASN A 192 -13.88 -3.14 -37.63
C ASN A 192 -14.43 -2.58 -36.32
N PRO A 193 -13.91 -1.42 -35.79
CA PRO A 193 -14.29 -0.88 -34.49
C PRO A 193 -15.79 -0.60 -34.36
N GLN A 194 -16.48 -0.19 -35.42
CA GLN A 194 -17.90 0.10 -35.38
C GLN A 194 -18.74 -1.17 -35.15
N GLN A 195 -18.31 -2.31 -35.73
CA GLN A 195 -18.98 -3.59 -35.50
C GLN A 195 -18.73 -4.10 -34.07
N VAL A 196 -17.50 -3.98 -33.58
CA VAL A 196 -17.16 -4.36 -32.20
C VAL A 196 -17.97 -3.52 -31.19
N VAL A 197 -18.00 -2.20 -31.37
CA VAL A 197 -18.79 -1.29 -30.52
C VAL A 197 -20.26 -1.69 -30.52
N ALA A 198 -20.86 -1.99 -31.69
CA ALA A 198 -22.27 -2.39 -31.76
C ALA A 198 -22.55 -3.70 -31.00
N VAL A 199 -21.66 -4.68 -31.07
CA VAL A 199 -21.80 -5.96 -30.34
C VAL A 199 -21.72 -5.73 -28.82
N LEU A 200 -20.72 -4.95 -28.35
CA LEU A 200 -20.53 -4.64 -26.95
C LEU A 200 -21.68 -3.81 -26.37
N GLU A 201 -22.15 -2.78 -27.08
CA GLU A 201 -23.32 -1.99 -26.66
C GLU A 201 -24.59 -2.83 -26.57
N ASN A 202 -24.82 -3.72 -27.50
CA ASN A 202 -26.00 -4.60 -27.45
C ASN A 202 -25.94 -5.53 -26.24
N ALA A 203 -24.76 -6.02 -25.88
CA ALA A 203 -24.59 -6.86 -24.70
C ALA A 203 -24.82 -6.09 -23.38
N LEU A 204 -24.38 -4.83 -23.30
CA LEU A 204 -24.63 -3.95 -22.16
C LEU A 204 -26.14 -3.65 -21.95
N LYS A 205 -26.94 -3.69 -22.99
CA LYS A 205 -28.41 -3.47 -22.95
C LYS A 205 -29.23 -4.70 -22.52
N HIS A 206 -28.60 -5.85 -22.34
CA HIS A 206 -29.26 -7.08 -21.91
C HIS A 206 -29.63 -7.05 -20.41
N THR A 207 -30.75 -6.46 -20.06
CA THR A 207 -31.20 -6.28 -18.65
C THR A 207 -31.54 -7.59 -17.95
N GLU A 208 -31.96 -8.65 -18.67
CA GLU A 208 -32.36 -9.94 -18.10
C GLU A 208 -31.19 -10.88 -17.75
N ALA A 209 -29.97 -10.58 -18.22
CA ALA A 209 -28.80 -11.44 -18.05
C ALA A 209 -27.61 -10.68 -17.43
N ILE A 210 -27.66 -10.49 -16.11
CA ILE A 210 -26.63 -9.78 -15.33
C ILE A 210 -25.23 -10.32 -15.60
N PRO A 211 -24.94 -11.64 -15.64
CA PRO A 211 -23.59 -12.15 -15.91
C PRO A 211 -23.05 -11.74 -17.27
N VAL A 212 -23.93 -11.70 -18.30
CA VAL A 212 -23.53 -11.25 -19.65
C VAL A 212 -23.16 -9.77 -19.64
N ARG A 213 -23.95 -8.94 -18.96
CA ARG A 213 -23.67 -7.49 -18.85
C ARG A 213 -22.34 -7.22 -18.16
N HIS A 214 -22.03 -7.94 -17.07
CA HIS A 214 -20.74 -7.84 -16.39
C HIS A 214 -19.57 -8.25 -17.27
N ALA A 215 -19.69 -9.39 -17.95
CA ALA A 215 -18.65 -9.85 -18.88
C ALA A 215 -18.46 -8.86 -20.04
N ALA A 216 -19.56 -8.28 -20.56
CA ALA A 216 -19.53 -7.25 -21.59
C ALA A 216 -18.87 -5.95 -21.08
N LEU A 217 -19.17 -5.54 -19.82
CA LEU A 217 -18.58 -4.37 -19.19
C LEU A 217 -17.05 -4.52 -19.07
N LYS A 218 -16.57 -5.69 -18.60
CA LYS A 218 -15.14 -6.02 -18.56
C LYS A 218 -14.50 -6.02 -19.96
N ALA A 219 -15.20 -6.60 -20.96
CA ALA A 219 -14.71 -6.59 -22.33
C ALA A 219 -14.60 -5.16 -22.90
N CYS A 220 -15.57 -4.27 -22.60
CA CYS A 220 -15.49 -2.84 -22.96
C CYS A 220 -14.28 -2.17 -22.30
N ALA A 221 -14.05 -2.43 -21.01
CA ALA A 221 -12.94 -1.86 -20.28
C ALA A 221 -11.59 -2.25 -20.89
N VAL A 222 -11.40 -3.53 -21.18
CA VAL A 222 -10.15 -4.02 -21.79
C VAL A 222 -9.99 -3.49 -23.23
N TYR A 223 -11.08 -3.40 -23.99
CA TYR A 223 -11.05 -2.85 -25.34
C TYR A 223 -10.66 -1.37 -25.37
N LEU A 224 -11.17 -0.57 -24.42
CA LEU A 224 -10.81 0.83 -24.22
C LEU A 224 -9.37 1.03 -23.72
N SER A 225 -8.79 0.03 -23.06
CA SER A 225 -7.40 0.04 -22.57
C SER A 225 -6.36 -0.22 -23.67
N SER A 226 -6.78 -0.38 -24.92
CA SER A 226 -5.86 -0.55 -26.05
C SER A 226 -4.81 0.57 -26.11
N ASN A 227 -3.59 0.21 -26.47
CA ASN A 227 -2.48 1.16 -26.65
C ASN A 227 -2.57 1.98 -27.97
N ASP A 228 -3.53 1.69 -28.85
CA ASP A 228 -3.71 2.41 -30.12
C ASP A 228 -4.63 3.65 -29.93
N PRO A 229 -4.10 4.88 -30.03
CA PRO A 229 -4.89 6.10 -29.90
C PRO A 229 -5.98 6.24 -30.97
N ALA A 230 -5.74 5.68 -32.17
CA ALA A 230 -6.74 5.72 -33.24
C ALA A 230 -7.95 4.85 -32.91
N LEU A 231 -7.71 3.68 -32.34
CA LEU A 231 -8.77 2.80 -31.86
C LEU A 231 -9.52 3.44 -30.68
N GLN A 232 -8.83 4.01 -29.69
CA GLN A 232 -9.46 4.70 -28.55
C GLN A 232 -10.40 5.82 -29.03
N SER A 233 -9.99 6.63 -30.01
CA SER A 233 -10.81 7.75 -30.51
C SER A 233 -12.12 7.28 -31.15
N GLN A 234 -12.15 6.08 -31.72
CA GLN A 234 -13.33 5.47 -32.34
C GLN A 234 -14.24 4.74 -31.35
N THR A 235 -13.71 4.36 -30.19
CA THR A 235 -14.40 3.51 -29.21
C THR A 235 -14.85 4.27 -27.96
N VAL A 236 -14.44 5.53 -27.82
CA VAL A 236 -14.81 6.39 -26.65
C VAL A 236 -16.33 6.44 -26.40
N GLY A 237 -17.14 6.24 -27.43
CA GLY A 237 -18.60 6.17 -27.33
C GLY A 237 -19.11 5.06 -26.40
N LEU A 238 -18.31 4.03 -26.10
CA LEU A 238 -18.68 2.95 -25.18
C LEU A 238 -18.80 3.40 -23.70
N VAL A 239 -18.11 4.47 -23.30
CA VAL A 239 -18.14 4.94 -21.92
C VAL A 239 -19.55 5.27 -21.46
N PHE A 240 -20.35 5.95 -22.26
CA PHE A 240 -21.72 6.33 -21.90
C PHE A 240 -22.66 5.11 -21.68
N PRO A 241 -22.71 4.10 -22.59
CA PRO A 241 -23.44 2.85 -22.33
C PRO A 241 -22.95 2.10 -21.08
N MET A 242 -21.66 2.13 -20.76
CA MET A 242 -21.14 1.52 -19.52
C MET A 242 -21.71 2.21 -18.27
N LEU A 243 -21.82 3.55 -18.28
CA LEU A 243 -22.42 4.32 -17.17
C LEU A 243 -23.92 4.08 -17.04
N ILE A 244 -24.64 3.91 -18.15
CA ILE A 244 -26.06 3.50 -18.11
C ILE A 244 -26.17 2.12 -17.47
N ALA A 245 -25.35 1.16 -17.89
CA ALA A 245 -25.33 -0.17 -17.33
C ALA A 245 -25.06 -0.16 -15.81
N LEU A 246 -24.13 0.67 -15.33
CA LEU A 246 -23.85 0.85 -13.90
C LEU A 246 -25.11 1.19 -13.11
N ASN A 247 -25.91 2.15 -13.57
CA ASN A 247 -27.12 2.59 -12.87
C ASN A 247 -28.25 1.55 -12.91
N GLU A 248 -28.27 0.68 -13.91
CA GLU A 248 -29.29 -0.34 -14.08
C GLU A 248 -28.97 -1.67 -13.40
N PHE A 249 -27.74 -1.87 -12.91
CA PHE A 249 -27.38 -3.05 -12.13
C PHE A 249 -28.06 -3.04 -10.75
N PRO A 250 -28.39 -4.23 -10.21
CA PRO A 250 -28.77 -4.37 -8.81
C PRO A 250 -27.62 -3.90 -7.88
N PRO A 251 -27.92 -3.46 -6.64
CA PRO A 251 -26.90 -2.91 -5.72
C PRO A 251 -25.63 -3.74 -5.56
N ARG A 252 -25.74 -5.06 -5.35
CA ARG A 252 -24.59 -5.97 -5.24
C ARG A 252 -23.75 -6.05 -6.52
N ASP A 253 -24.38 -5.92 -7.67
CA ASP A 253 -23.70 -6.00 -8.97
C ASP A 253 -23.10 -4.65 -9.38
N GLN A 254 -23.56 -3.54 -8.80
CA GLN A 254 -22.97 -2.21 -8.98
C GLN A 254 -21.54 -2.15 -8.43
N ILE A 255 -21.23 -2.88 -7.35
CA ILE A 255 -19.88 -2.98 -6.76
C ILE A 255 -18.90 -3.49 -7.82
N LYS A 256 -19.18 -4.65 -8.42
CA LYS A 256 -18.33 -5.25 -9.47
C LYS A 256 -18.21 -4.37 -10.73
N ALA A 257 -19.26 -3.62 -11.05
CA ALA A 257 -19.26 -2.68 -12.15
C ALA A 257 -18.35 -1.47 -11.83
N LEU A 258 -18.41 -0.94 -10.60
CA LEU A 258 -17.53 0.14 -10.12
C LEU A 258 -16.06 -0.31 -10.12
N GLU A 259 -15.73 -1.51 -9.64
CA GLU A 259 -14.38 -2.06 -9.70
C GLU A 259 -13.83 -2.08 -11.13
N THR A 260 -14.66 -2.53 -12.09
CA THR A 260 -14.28 -2.53 -13.50
C THR A 260 -14.04 -1.11 -14.05
N LEU A 261 -14.88 -0.14 -13.66
CA LEU A 261 -14.71 1.26 -14.06
C LEU A 261 -13.50 1.89 -13.36
N THR A 262 -13.22 1.50 -12.12
CA THR A 262 -12.05 1.96 -11.36
C THR A 262 -10.75 1.52 -12.02
N SER A 263 -10.70 0.31 -12.58
CA SER A 263 -9.51 -0.13 -13.33
C SER A 263 -9.21 0.75 -14.54
N LEU A 264 -10.24 1.27 -15.23
CA LEU A 264 -10.08 2.26 -16.30
C LEU A 264 -9.73 3.65 -15.76
N ALA A 265 -10.30 4.03 -14.62
CA ALA A 265 -10.08 5.35 -14.02
C ALA A 265 -8.67 5.51 -13.47
N SER A 266 -8.06 4.43 -12.97
CA SER A 266 -6.72 4.41 -12.38
C SER A 266 -5.59 4.52 -13.42
N ASP A 267 -5.82 4.09 -14.66
CA ASP A 267 -4.82 4.23 -15.72
C ASP A 267 -4.87 5.66 -16.30
N PHE A 268 -3.77 6.34 -16.15
CA PHE A 268 -3.53 7.70 -16.65
C PHE A 268 -3.97 7.91 -18.14
N ARG A 269 -3.93 6.90 -19.00
CA ARG A 269 -4.31 7.00 -20.42
C ARG A 269 -5.81 6.98 -20.59
N THR A 270 -6.49 6.02 -19.94
CA THR A 270 -7.94 5.80 -20.09
C THR A 270 -8.77 6.74 -19.22
N ALA A 271 -8.24 7.25 -18.11
CA ALA A 271 -8.90 8.24 -17.27
C ALA A 271 -9.44 9.46 -18.04
N THR A 272 -8.76 9.88 -19.12
CA THR A 272 -9.22 10.99 -19.96
C THR A 272 -10.54 10.73 -20.68
N LEU A 273 -10.91 9.47 -20.88
CA LEU A 273 -12.17 9.07 -21.51
C LEU A 273 -13.39 9.50 -20.71
N PHE A 274 -13.26 9.65 -19.40
CA PHE A 274 -14.33 10.08 -18.50
C PHE A 274 -14.59 11.59 -18.50
N ARG A 275 -13.66 12.41 -19.05
CA ARG A 275 -13.77 13.87 -19.01
C ARG A 275 -15.11 14.43 -19.51
N PRO A 276 -15.69 13.98 -20.64
CA PRO A 276 -16.98 14.46 -21.11
C PRO A 276 -18.16 14.07 -20.22
N HIS A 277 -17.96 13.06 -19.35
CA HIS A 277 -19.01 12.42 -18.55
C HIS A 277 -18.98 12.79 -17.07
N ILE A 278 -18.06 13.66 -16.61
CA ILE A 278 -17.87 14.00 -15.18
C ILE A 278 -19.18 14.46 -14.54
N GLY A 279 -19.94 15.36 -15.17
CA GLY A 279 -21.22 15.81 -14.61
C GLY A 279 -22.29 14.73 -14.55
N THR A 280 -22.27 13.74 -15.44
CA THR A 280 -23.17 12.58 -15.38
C THR A 280 -22.72 11.63 -14.26
N LEU A 281 -21.43 11.34 -14.19
CA LEU A 281 -20.83 10.51 -13.13
C LEU A 281 -21.11 11.07 -11.74
N THR A 282 -20.93 12.38 -11.52
CA THR A 282 -21.23 13.01 -10.22
C THR A 282 -22.66 12.73 -9.80
N ARG A 283 -23.64 12.93 -10.71
CA ARG A 283 -25.06 12.67 -10.43
C ARG A 283 -25.37 11.19 -10.22
N CYS A 284 -24.68 10.28 -10.89
CA CYS A 284 -24.85 8.84 -10.72
C CYS A 284 -24.28 8.33 -9.39
N LEU A 285 -23.13 8.88 -8.95
CA LEU A 285 -22.44 8.43 -7.75
C LEU A 285 -22.93 9.10 -6.47
N GLU A 286 -23.46 10.32 -6.56
CA GLU A 286 -23.96 11.07 -5.40
C GLU A 286 -25.00 10.28 -4.55
N PRO A 287 -25.97 9.54 -5.10
CA PRO A 287 -26.86 8.70 -4.32
C PRO A 287 -26.10 7.63 -3.53
N PHE A 288 -25.13 6.95 -4.12
CA PHE A 288 -24.34 5.90 -3.45
C PHE A 288 -23.55 6.44 -2.26
N LEU A 289 -23.00 7.65 -2.40
CA LEU A 289 -22.22 8.31 -1.37
C LEU A 289 -23.08 8.84 -0.20
N ASN A 290 -24.37 9.08 -0.45
CA ASN A 290 -25.31 9.61 0.56
C ASN A 290 -26.09 8.51 1.30
N GLU A 291 -26.00 7.25 0.87
CA GLU A 291 -26.60 6.14 1.59
C GLU A 291 -25.96 6.02 2.98
N GLN A 292 -26.79 5.90 4.01
CA GLN A 292 -26.33 5.68 5.38
C GLN A 292 -26.54 4.21 5.73
N PRO A 293 -25.60 3.58 6.44
CA PRO A 293 -25.87 2.30 7.07
C PRO A 293 -27.05 2.48 8.04
N PRO A 294 -27.97 1.51 8.15
CA PRO A 294 -29.06 1.57 9.11
C PRO A 294 -28.46 1.61 10.52
N ASN A 295 -28.79 2.64 11.29
CA ASN A 295 -28.36 2.79 12.67
C ASN A 295 -28.93 1.67 13.54
N PRO A 296 -28.13 0.95 14.33
CA PRO A 296 -28.67 0.12 15.40
C PRO A 296 -29.31 1.04 16.45
N THR A 297 -30.64 1.02 16.49
CA THR A 297 -31.53 1.56 17.51
C THR A 297 -31.04 2.70 18.41
N ILE A 298 -31.43 3.93 18.11
CA ILE A 298 -31.44 5.04 19.06
C ILE A 298 -32.88 5.40 19.39
N ASP A 299 -33.21 5.40 20.69
CA ASP A 299 -34.52 5.77 21.26
C ASP A 299 -34.88 7.22 20.88
N ALA A 300 -36.02 7.39 20.22
CA ALA A 300 -36.52 8.65 19.69
C ALA A 300 -37.17 9.53 20.80
N SER A 301 -36.37 10.09 21.73
CA SER A 301 -36.90 11.01 22.73
C SER A 301 -36.12 12.30 22.96
N ALA A 302 -35.32 12.78 22.03
CA ALA A 302 -34.68 14.10 22.16
C ALA A 302 -34.79 14.93 20.87
N THR A 303 -35.82 15.71 20.73
CA THR A 303 -35.82 16.86 19.81
C THR A 303 -35.26 18.09 20.51
N PRO A 304 -34.29 18.80 19.94
CA PRO A 304 -34.15 20.25 20.13
C PRO A 304 -34.23 21.00 18.80
N THR A 305 -35.29 21.73 18.65
CA THR A 305 -35.44 22.84 17.72
C THR A 305 -34.63 24.04 18.21
N LEU A 306 -33.64 24.45 17.43
CA LEU A 306 -33.12 25.82 17.43
C LEU A 306 -32.57 26.12 16.02
N ALA A 307 -33.44 26.78 15.22
CA ALA A 307 -33.06 27.34 13.94
C ALA A 307 -32.40 28.70 14.14
N ASN A 308 -31.19 28.86 13.69
CA ASN A 308 -30.54 30.14 13.52
C ASN A 308 -30.62 30.55 12.03
N PRO A 309 -31.27 31.61 11.66
CA PRO A 309 -31.41 32.03 10.26
C PRO A 309 -30.16 32.80 9.82
N GLY A 310 -29.33 32.22 9.01
CA GLY A 310 -28.20 32.90 8.39
C GLY A 310 -26.97 32.13 7.99
N LEU A 311 -26.88 30.83 8.30
CA LEU A 311 -25.77 29.97 7.89
C LEU A 311 -26.24 28.94 6.85
N PRO A 312 -25.42 28.54 5.87
CA PRO A 312 -25.80 27.46 4.95
C PRO A 312 -26.09 26.21 5.74
N GLN A 313 -27.31 25.69 5.63
CA GLN A 313 -27.76 24.49 6.32
C GLN A 313 -26.99 23.27 5.78
N PHE A 314 -25.99 22.87 6.52
CA PHE A 314 -25.48 21.50 6.49
C PHE A 314 -26.48 20.69 7.33
N ALA A 315 -27.58 20.27 6.70
CA ALA A 315 -28.56 19.48 7.38
C ALA A 315 -28.12 18.02 7.39
N TRP A 316 -27.79 17.51 8.56
CA TRP A 316 -27.75 16.07 8.79
C TRP A 316 -29.18 15.55 8.64
N PRO A 317 -29.40 14.48 7.83
CA PRO A 317 -30.73 13.95 7.67
C PRO A 317 -31.29 13.47 9.04
N PRO A 318 -32.61 13.67 9.31
CA PRO A 318 -33.21 13.19 10.54
C PRO A 318 -33.17 11.66 10.56
N THR A 319 -32.70 11.09 11.66
CA THR A 319 -32.75 9.67 11.96
C THR A 319 -34.21 9.24 12.10
N GLY A 320 -34.78 8.62 11.05
CA GLY A 320 -36.05 7.94 11.10
C GLY A 320 -35.88 6.45 11.38
N PRO A 321 -36.86 5.75 11.96
CA PRO A 321 -36.76 4.32 12.17
C PRO A 321 -36.64 3.60 10.82
N SER A 322 -35.47 2.93 10.63
CA SER A 322 -35.21 2.08 9.46
C SER A 322 -36.01 0.78 9.54
N PRO A 323 -36.50 0.25 8.41
CA PRO A 323 -36.96 -1.14 8.35
C PRO A 323 -35.80 -2.07 8.74
N GLN A 324 -36.10 -3.17 9.39
CA GLN A 324 -35.13 -4.23 9.70
C GLN A 324 -34.59 -4.78 8.37
N ASN A 325 -33.35 -4.36 8.01
CA ASN A 325 -32.69 -4.85 6.83
C ASN A 325 -31.94 -6.15 7.15
N ASP A 326 -31.79 -6.98 6.13
CA ASP A 326 -30.94 -8.17 6.17
C ASP A 326 -29.46 -7.71 6.33
N PRO A 327 -28.65 -8.30 7.23
CA PRO A 327 -27.22 -7.95 7.40
C PRO A 327 -26.43 -7.95 6.08
N ASP A 328 -26.72 -8.87 5.18
CA ASP A 328 -26.08 -8.95 3.85
C ASP A 328 -26.44 -7.76 2.93
N GLU A 329 -27.61 -7.10 3.13
CA GLU A 329 -27.95 -5.89 2.38
C GLU A 329 -27.21 -4.67 2.92
N GLU A 330 -27.01 -4.61 4.22
CA GLU A 330 -26.28 -3.53 4.90
C GLU A 330 -24.81 -3.51 4.49
N GLU A 331 -24.13 -4.66 4.54
CA GLU A 331 -22.76 -4.84 4.08
C GLU A 331 -22.61 -4.41 2.60
N SER A 332 -23.53 -4.83 1.75
CA SER A 332 -23.56 -4.47 0.32
C SER A 332 -23.70 -2.95 0.08
N LEU A 333 -24.40 -2.22 0.96
CA LEU A 333 -24.53 -0.76 0.85
C LEU A 333 -23.22 -0.04 1.19
N ILE A 334 -22.54 -0.51 2.24
CA ILE A 334 -21.23 0.00 2.67
C ILE A 334 -20.17 -0.22 1.57
N ASP A 335 -20.08 -1.43 1.03
CA ASP A 335 -19.14 -1.78 -0.03
C ASP A 335 -19.38 -0.97 -1.31
N ARG A 336 -20.64 -0.73 -1.68
CA ARG A 336 -20.99 0.12 -2.81
C ARG A 336 -20.53 1.56 -2.61
N ARG A 337 -20.70 2.11 -1.40
CA ARG A 337 -20.24 3.45 -1.05
C ARG A 337 -18.74 3.56 -1.15
N PHE A 338 -18.00 2.57 -0.64
CA PHE A 338 -16.53 2.53 -0.74
C PHE A 338 -16.06 2.38 -2.18
N SER A 339 -16.69 1.52 -2.97
CA SER A 339 -16.37 1.36 -4.39
C SER A 339 -16.60 2.64 -5.19
N ALA A 340 -17.65 3.41 -4.86
CA ALA A 340 -17.92 4.70 -5.49
C ALA A 340 -16.87 5.77 -5.10
N LEU A 341 -16.46 5.80 -3.83
CA LEU A 341 -15.37 6.67 -3.36
C LEU A 341 -14.04 6.33 -4.04
N GLU A 342 -13.71 5.03 -4.09
CA GLU A 342 -12.47 4.56 -4.71
C GLU A 342 -12.43 4.92 -6.20
N PHE A 343 -13.55 4.77 -6.92
CA PHE A 343 -13.64 5.23 -8.30
C PHE A 343 -13.38 6.74 -8.42
N MET A 344 -14.00 7.55 -7.55
CA MET A 344 -13.84 9.00 -7.60
C MET A 344 -12.40 9.43 -7.31
N VAL A 345 -11.78 8.88 -6.28
CA VAL A 345 -10.40 9.25 -5.90
C VAL A 345 -9.39 8.73 -6.91
N SER A 346 -9.54 7.51 -7.42
CA SER A 346 -8.67 6.94 -8.46
C SER A 346 -8.66 7.76 -9.74
N LEU A 347 -9.85 8.21 -10.20
CA LEU A 347 -9.94 9.09 -11.35
C LEU A 347 -9.26 10.45 -11.10
N THR A 348 -9.42 10.97 -9.88
CA THR A 348 -8.81 12.24 -9.47
C THR A 348 -7.28 12.13 -9.40
N GLU A 349 -6.74 11.04 -8.86
CA GLU A 349 -5.29 10.75 -8.81
C GLU A 349 -4.69 10.53 -10.20
N ALA A 350 -5.37 9.79 -11.06
CA ALA A 350 -4.88 9.52 -12.41
C ALA A 350 -4.80 10.78 -13.27
N ARG A 351 -5.75 11.72 -13.11
CA ARG A 351 -5.82 12.95 -13.90
C ARG A 351 -6.20 14.20 -13.08
N PRO A 352 -5.36 14.60 -12.10
CA PRO A 352 -5.66 15.76 -11.24
C PRO A 352 -5.89 17.06 -12.02
N GLY A 353 -5.24 17.20 -13.19
CA GLY A 353 -5.42 18.37 -14.06
C GLY A 353 -6.85 18.57 -14.59
N MET A 354 -7.69 17.51 -14.57
CA MET A 354 -9.10 17.64 -14.92
C MET A 354 -9.93 18.38 -13.85
N PHE A 355 -9.43 18.43 -12.60
CA PHE A 355 -10.18 18.90 -11.44
C PHE A 355 -9.52 20.07 -10.70
N ARG A 356 -8.31 20.49 -11.09
CA ARG A 356 -7.54 21.56 -10.44
C ARG A 356 -7.93 22.98 -10.84
N ALA A 357 -8.98 23.17 -11.63
CA ALA A 357 -9.45 24.52 -11.95
C ALA A 357 -9.82 25.24 -10.64
N PRO A 358 -9.32 26.47 -10.37
CA PRO A 358 -9.66 27.18 -9.15
C PRO A 358 -11.17 27.41 -9.12
N ILE A 359 -11.81 27.04 -8.02
CA ILE A 359 -13.17 27.42 -7.72
C ILE A 359 -13.08 28.94 -7.47
N GLY A 360 -13.52 29.75 -8.44
CA GLY A 360 -13.49 31.20 -8.29
C GLY A 360 -14.36 31.65 -7.11
N PRO A 361 -14.10 32.85 -6.52
CA PRO A 361 -14.88 33.39 -5.42
C PRO A 361 -16.35 33.67 -5.78
N GLU A 362 -16.77 33.44 -7.02
CA GLU A 362 -18.15 33.63 -7.52
C GLU A 362 -19.10 32.46 -7.22
N GLY A 363 -18.76 31.55 -6.32
CA GLY A 363 -19.69 30.60 -5.73
C GLY A 363 -20.67 31.20 -4.71
N GLU A 364 -20.54 32.47 -4.36
CA GLU A 364 -21.50 33.19 -3.53
C GLU A 364 -22.63 33.72 -4.42
N GLY A 365 -23.79 33.09 -4.33
CA GLY A 365 -25.11 33.57 -4.55
C GLY A 365 -25.31 34.78 -5.50
N GLY A 366 -24.95 34.66 -6.76
CA GLY A 366 -25.51 35.53 -7.80
C GLY A 366 -26.95 35.12 -8.02
N GLU A 367 -27.91 35.88 -7.50
CA GLU A 367 -29.33 35.78 -7.84
C GLU A 367 -29.47 35.72 -9.36
N ALA A 368 -30.04 34.67 -9.84
CA ALA A 368 -30.32 34.43 -11.24
C ALA A 368 -31.27 35.51 -11.76
N SER A 369 -30.74 36.57 -12.37
CA SER A 369 -31.51 37.40 -13.29
C SER A 369 -31.85 36.57 -14.52
N GLY A 370 -33.12 36.36 -14.74
CA GLY A 370 -33.79 35.48 -15.67
C GLY A 370 -33.15 35.39 -17.08
N GLY A 371 -32.81 34.20 -17.44
CA GLY A 371 -32.43 33.79 -18.79
C GLY A 371 -32.12 32.31 -18.79
N GLY A 372 -33.09 31.49 -19.21
CA GLY A 372 -32.99 30.04 -19.29
C GLY A 372 -31.79 29.56 -20.13
N GLY A 373 -30.68 29.24 -19.46
CA GLY A 373 -29.52 28.58 -20.00
C GLY A 373 -29.19 27.44 -19.08
N ILE A 374 -29.33 26.21 -19.57
CA ILE A 374 -28.98 24.96 -18.93
C ILE A 374 -27.57 25.08 -18.37
N LEU A 375 -27.45 25.01 -17.05
CA LEU A 375 -26.21 24.90 -16.26
C LEU A 375 -25.27 23.85 -16.82
N GLY A 376 -24.09 24.20 -17.24
CA GLY A 376 -23.13 23.18 -17.54
C GLY A 376 -21.95 23.58 -18.40
N GLY A 377 -21.21 24.63 -18.04
CA GLY A 377 -19.84 24.72 -18.51
C GLY A 377 -19.00 23.62 -17.86
N GLU A 378 -18.00 23.09 -18.58
CA GLU A 378 -17.07 22.04 -18.06
C GLU A 378 -16.54 22.38 -16.66
N ASN A 379 -16.30 23.65 -16.35
CA ASN A 379 -15.81 24.12 -15.04
C ASN A 379 -16.82 23.87 -13.89
N GLY A 380 -18.11 23.94 -14.14
CA GLY A 380 -19.15 23.67 -13.14
C GLY A 380 -19.23 22.20 -12.75
N ALA A 381 -19.09 21.29 -13.70
CA ALA A 381 -19.10 19.85 -13.46
C ALA A 381 -17.87 19.39 -12.66
N GLN A 382 -16.72 19.97 -12.92
CA GLN A 382 -15.47 19.69 -12.20
C GLN A 382 -15.54 20.18 -10.75
N ALA A 383 -16.08 21.37 -10.50
CA ALA A 383 -16.28 21.90 -9.16
C ALA A 383 -17.30 21.05 -8.37
N ALA A 384 -18.37 20.57 -9.03
CA ALA A 384 -19.33 19.66 -8.43
C ALA A 384 -18.67 18.34 -8.01
N TRP A 385 -17.82 17.75 -8.86
CA TRP A 385 -17.06 16.54 -8.54
C TRP A 385 -16.23 16.67 -7.27
N VAL A 386 -15.38 17.71 -7.19
CA VAL A 386 -14.55 17.97 -6.01
C VAL A 386 -15.41 18.20 -4.77
N SER A 387 -16.51 18.98 -4.92
CA SER A 387 -17.42 19.26 -3.81
C SER A 387 -18.11 17.97 -3.30
N THR A 388 -18.57 17.10 -4.21
CA THR A 388 -19.21 15.84 -3.84
C THR A 388 -18.22 14.90 -3.15
N LEU A 389 -17.00 14.75 -3.69
CA LEU A 389 -15.96 13.88 -3.10
C LEU A 389 -15.58 14.34 -1.69
N VAL A 390 -15.21 15.63 -1.53
CA VAL A 390 -14.79 16.18 -0.24
C VAL A 390 -15.91 16.09 0.80
N ARG A 391 -17.15 16.44 0.45
CA ARG A 391 -18.28 16.36 1.37
C ARG A 391 -18.64 14.94 1.76
N ALA A 392 -18.55 13.99 0.82
CA ALA A 392 -18.76 12.59 1.13
C ALA A 392 -17.74 12.09 2.16
N CYS A 393 -16.45 12.47 2.00
CA CYS A 393 -15.42 12.15 2.97
C CYS A 393 -15.69 12.77 4.34
N LEU A 394 -15.95 14.08 4.40
CA LEU A 394 -16.24 14.78 5.67
C LEU A 394 -17.47 14.20 6.39
N LYS A 395 -18.52 13.88 5.64
CA LYS A 395 -19.72 13.25 6.17
C LYS A 395 -19.43 11.86 6.74
N GLY A 396 -18.76 11.01 5.95
CA GLY A 396 -18.43 9.65 6.37
C GLY A 396 -17.51 9.58 7.58
N MET A 397 -16.54 10.48 7.69
CA MET A 397 -15.70 10.61 8.88
C MET A 397 -16.51 10.99 10.13
N GLY A 398 -17.62 11.73 9.99
CA GLY A 398 -18.49 12.13 11.10
C GLY A 398 -19.56 11.09 11.46
N GLU A 399 -19.72 10.04 10.67
CA GLU A 399 -20.66 8.92 10.93
C GLU A 399 -20.07 7.93 11.94
N VAL A 400 -19.55 8.41 13.06
CA VAL A 400 -19.13 7.54 14.16
C VAL A 400 -20.39 6.89 14.73
N ILE A 401 -20.42 5.56 14.76
CA ILE A 401 -21.48 4.81 15.44
C ILE A 401 -21.44 5.22 16.90
N GLU A 402 -22.47 5.94 17.39
CA GLU A 402 -22.66 6.20 18.80
C GLU A 402 -22.96 4.87 19.49
N GLU A 403 -21.93 4.19 19.86
CA GLU A 403 -22.03 3.06 20.75
C GLU A 403 -22.17 3.62 22.18
N GLY A 404 -23.02 3.01 22.98
CA GLY A 404 -23.38 3.49 24.31
C GLY A 404 -22.20 3.53 25.30
N ASP A 405 -22.47 3.83 26.58
CA ASP A 405 -21.47 3.97 27.67
C ASP A 405 -20.44 2.82 27.71
N ALA A 406 -20.81 1.61 27.27
CA ALA A 406 -19.92 0.45 27.28
C ALA A 406 -18.72 0.60 26.33
N THR A 407 -18.89 1.17 25.16
CA THR A 407 -17.80 1.41 24.19
C THR A 407 -16.91 2.58 24.56
N GLN A 408 -17.46 3.58 25.22
CA GLN A 408 -16.63 4.65 25.81
C GLN A 408 -15.73 4.08 26.90
N VAL A 409 -16.25 3.23 27.78
CA VAL A 409 -15.46 2.55 28.84
C VAL A 409 -14.41 1.64 28.20
N ALA A 410 -14.76 0.87 27.19
CA ALA A 410 -13.80 0.02 26.47
C ALA A 410 -12.67 0.84 25.81
N TRP A 411 -12.98 2.00 25.22
CA TRP A 411 -11.99 2.91 24.65
C TRP A 411 -11.05 3.49 25.71
N GLU A 412 -11.55 3.81 26.92
CA GLU A 412 -10.76 4.34 28.03
C GLU A 412 -9.92 3.26 28.73
N GLU A 413 -10.46 2.04 28.83
CA GLU A 413 -9.84 0.92 29.55
C GLU A 413 -8.93 0.04 28.67
N CYS A 414 -8.87 0.26 27.38
CA CYS A 414 -8.06 -0.51 26.47
C CYS A 414 -6.58 -0.53 26.91
N GLU A 415 -5.98 -1.72 26.91
CA GLU A 415 -4.55 -1.91 27.19
C GLU A 415 -3.67 -1.85 25.93
N ASP A 416 -4.23 -2.14 24.78
CA ASP A 416 -3.59 -1.99 23.47
C ASP A 416 -4.37 -1.01 22.59
N PRO A 417 -3.92 0.25 22.48
CA PRO A 417 -4.59 1.23 21.64
C PRO A 417 -4.64 0.84 20.16
N SER A 418 -3.70 0.02 19.66
CA SER A 418 -3.65 -0.38 18.28
C SER A 418 -4.78 -1.37 17.93
N ALA A 419 -5.13 -2.27 18.83
CA ALA A 419 -6.19 -3.26 18.61
C ALA A 419 -7.60 -2.65 18.46
N ILE A 420 -7.86 -1.50 19.12
CA ILE A 420 -9.18 -0.82 18.99
C ILE A 420 -9.21 0.07 17.74
N ASP A 421 -8.09 0.61 17.32
CA ASP A 421 -8.05 1.45 16.12
C ASP A 421 -8.29 0.62 14.84
N GLU A 422 -8.12 -0.69 14.89
CA GLU A 422 -8.47 -1.62 13.80
C GLU A 422 -10.00 -1.79 13.65
N ASP A 423 -10.77 -1.75 14.73
CA ASP A 423 -12.25 -1.83 14.68
C ASP A 423 -12.92 -0.52 14.16
N TYR A 424 -12.18 0.59 14.05
CA TYR A 424 -12.66 1.86 13.48
C TYR A 424 -12.56 1.94 11.94
N GLY A 425 -12.46 0.82 11.22
CA GLY A 425 -12.19 0.77 9.78
C GLY A 425 -13.08 1.65 8.89
N TYR A 426 -14.34 1.88 9.29
CA TYR A 426 -15.29 2.62 8.47
C TYR A 426 -14.94 4.12 8.28
N PRO A 427 -14.71 4.93 9.33
CA PRO A 427 -14.33 6.34 9.18
C PRO A 427 -12.94 6.54 8.57
N GLN A 428 -12.02 5.61 8.78
CA GLN A 428 -10.64 5.68 8.27
C GLN A 428 -10.57 5.61 6.75
N VAL A 429 -11.48 4.89 6.09
CA VAL A 429 -11.57 4.84 4.62
C VAL A 429 -11.84 6.24 4.05
N PHE A 430 -12.73 7.01 4.69
CA PHE A 430 -13.04 8.37 4.26
C PHE A 430 -11.89 9.35 4.53
N GLU A 431 -11.19 9.18 5.66
CA GLU A 431 -10.01 9.96 6.01
C GLU A 431 -8.88 9.73 4.99
N GLY A 432 -8.54 8.46 4.72
CA GLY A 432 -7.53 8.10 3.72
C GLY A 432 -7.90 8.55 2.30
N THR A 433 -9.20 8.53 1.95
CA THR A 433 -9.68 9.07 0.66
C THR A 433 -9.53 10.58 0.58
N LEU A 434 -9.79 11.30 1.68
CA LEU A 434 -9.63 12.76 1.75
C LEU A 434 -8.15 13.17 1.62
N ASP A 435 -7.25 12.46 2.28
CA ASP A 435 -5.80 12.65 2.17
C ASP A 435 -5.32 12.44 0.72
N ARG A 436 -5.69 11.31 0.09
CA ARG A 436 -5.38 11.02 -1.31
C ARG A 436 -5.90 12.12 -2.25
N ALA A 437 -7.14 12.58 -2.03
CA ALA A 437 -7.73 13.68 -2.79
C ALA A 437 -6.95 14.99 -2.57
N ALA A 438 -6.50 15.27 -1.34
CA ALA A 438 -5.72 16.47 -1.03
C ALA A 438 -4.35 16.44 -1.73
N VAL A 439 -3.66 15.32 -1.71
CA VAL A 439 -2.39 15.13 -2.43
C VAL A 439 -2.58 15.27 -3.94
N ALA A 440 -3.65 14.69 -4.49
CA ALA A 440 -3.93 14.75 -5.92
C ALA A 440 -4.33 16.16 -6.39
N LEU A 441 -5.25 16.82 -5.70
CA LEU A 441 -5.85 18.11 -6.13
C LEU A 441 -5.01 19.32 -5.73
N GLY A 442 -4.43 19.28 -4.53
CA GLY A 442 -3.75 20.43 -3.92
C GLY A 442 -4.71 21.47 -3.33
N GLY A 443 -4.14 22.40 -2.55
CA GLY A 443 -4.92 23.32 -1.71
C GLY A 443 -5.87 24.24 -2.45
N ARG A 444 -5.55 24.67 -3.67
CA ARG A 444 -6.40 25.62 -4.41
C ARG A 444 -7.78 25.07 -4.80
N ALA A 445 -7.85 23.76 -5.09
CA ALA A 445 -9.10 23.11 -5.48
C ALA A 445 -9.86 22.56 -4.26
N LEU A 446 -9.16 22.05 -3.26
CA LEU A 446 -9.77 21.32 -2.15
C LEU A 446 -10.13 22.21 -0.96
N LEU A 447 -9.22 23.09 -0.50
CA LEU A 447 -9.41 23.86 0.73
C LEU A 447 -10.66 24.77 0.74
N PRO A 448 -11.07 25.41 -0.38
CA PRO A 448 -12.29 26.22 -0.37
C PRO A 448 -13.55 25.42 -0.05
N VAL A 449 -13.57 24.13 -0.40
CA VAL A 449 -14.68 23.22 -0.06
C VAL A 449 -14.55 22.73 1.38
N ALA A 450 -13.39 22.22 1.77
CA ALA A 450 -13.16 21.65 3.10
C ALA A 450 -13.34 22.70 4.21
N PHE A 451 -12.73 23.88 4.08
CA PHE A 451 -12.79 24.94 5.11
C PHE A 451 -14.07 25.76 5.11
N ARG A 452 -15.02 25.48 4.22
CA ARG A 452 -16.39 25.93 4.38
C ARG A 452 -17.14 25.07 5.40
N ASP A 453 -16.91 23.76 5.38
CA ASP A 453 -17.69 22.79 6.15
C ASP A 453 -17.00 22.41 7.48
N ILE A 454 -15.66 22.32 7.56
CA ILE A 454 -14.90 21.99 8.77
C ILE A 454 -15.20 22.89 9.97
N PRO A 455 -15.23 24.25 9.87
CA PRO A 455 -15.55 25.11 11.03
C PRO A 455 -16.95 24.86 11.59
N VAL A 456 -17.90 24.47 10.75
CA VAL A 456 -19.25 24.07 11.16
C VAL A 456 -19.22 22.74 11.89
N MET A 457 -18.44 21.77 11.40
CA MET A 457 -18.25 20.48 12.07
C MET A 457 -17.68 20.64 13.48
N LEU A 458 -16.68 21.50 13.66
CA LEU A 458 -16.05 21.76 14.97
C LEU A 458 -17.00 22.43 15.99
N GLN A 459 -18.08 23.03 15.53
CA GLN A 459 -19.12 23.61 16.40
C GLN A 459 -20.34 22.67 16.58
N SER A 460 -20.30 21.47 16.04
CA SER A 460 -21.41 20.50 16.14
C SER A 460 -21.66 20.09 17.61
N PRO A 461 -22.93 19.88 18.02
CA PRO A 461 -23.26 19.31 19.32
C PRO A 461 -22.76 17.86 19.46
N GLN A 462 -22.65 17.12 18.35
CA GLN A 462 -22.19 15.74 18.33
C GLN A 462 -20.65 15.69 18.37
N TRP A 463 -20.11 14.95 19.33
CA TRP A 463 -18.64 14.84 19.52
C TRP A 463 -17.97 14.17 18.31
N GLY A 464 -18.58 13.14 17.70
CA GLY A 464 -18.03 12.44 16.54
C GLY A 464 -17.81 13.36 15.34
N VAL A 465 -18.72 14.34 15.13
CA VAL A 465 -18.58 15.34 14.05
C VAL A 465 -17.45 16.32 14.37
N ARG A 466 -17.27 16.73 15.65
CA ARG A 466 -16.14 17.59 16.04
C ARG A 466 -14.81 16.84 15.91
N HIS A 467 -14.78 15.58 16.31
CA HIS A 467 -13.64 14.67 16.10
C HIS A 467 -13.25 14.59 14.61
N ALA A 468 -14.23 14.31 13.75
CA ALA A 468 -14.03 14.24 12.30
C ALA A 468 -13.51 15.56 11.69
N GLY A 469 -13.97 16.70 12.19
CA GLY A 469 -13.45 18.01 11.76
C GLY A 469 -11.95 18.17 12.04
N LEU A 470 -11.46 17.71 13.19
CA LEU A 470 -10.02 17.72 13.53
C LEU A 470 -9.21 16.75 12.66
N MET A 471 -9.74 15.54 12.47
CA MET A 471 -9.08 14.55 11.62
C MET A 471 -9.02 14.99 10.16
N ALA A 472 -10.08 15.69 9.68
CA ALA A 472 -10.09 16.25 8.34
C ALA A 472 -9.01 17.35 8.13
N ILE A 473 -8.76 18.18 9.15
CA ILE A 473 -7.66 19.17 9.10
C ILE A 473 -6.32 18.43 8.96
N ALA A 474 -6.11 17.37 9.76
CA ALA A 474 -4.91 16.56 9.71
C ALA A 474 -4.72 15.90 8.33
N ALA A 475 -5.78 15.29 7.78
CA ALA A 475 -5.72 14.58 6.51
C ALA A 475 -5.40 15.49 5.30
N VAL A 476 -5.86 16.74 5.31
CA VAL A 476 -5.60 17.63 4.17
C VAL A 476 -4.25 18.34 4.23
N ALA A 477 -3.53 18.30 5.36
CA ALA A 477 -2.36 19.13 5.61
C ALA A 477 -1.22 18.88 4.63
N GLU A 478 -0.80 17.61 4.43
CA GLU A 478 0.29 17.24 3.53
C GLU A 478 0.02 17.70 2.08
N GLY A 479 -1.13 17.32 1.54
CA GLY A 479 -1.47 17.56 0.14
C GLY A 479 -1.70 19.04 -0.18
N THR A 480 -2.05 19.86 0.82
CA THR A 480 -2.42 21.25 0.64
C THR A 480 -1.42 22.26 1.21
N TYR A 481 -0.29 21.80 1.69
CA TYR A 481 0.75 22.57 2.39
C TYR A 481 0.98 23.99 1.84
N GLN A 482 1.21 24.12 0.52
CA GLN A 482 1.57 25.41 -0.11
C GLN A 482 0.50 26.50 0.03
N VAL A 483 -0.77 26.13 0.17
CA VAL A 483 -1.88 27.06 0.33
C VAL A 483 -2.23 27.21 1.79
N LEU A 484 -2.22 26.10 2.54
CA LEU A 484 -2.54 26.08 3.96
C LEU A 484 -1.54 26.91 4.78
N GLU A 485 -0.26 26.97 4.35
CA GLU A 485 0.77 27.83 4.96
C GLU A 485 0.36 29.31 5.06
N LEU A 486 -0.45 29.81 4.13
CA LEU A 486 -0.92 31.20 4.12
C LEU A 486 -2.05 31.44 5.12
N GLU A 487 -2.68 30.41 5.64
CA GLU A 487 -3.88 30.44 6.47
C GLU A 487 -3.69 29.72 7.82
N VAL A 488 -2.43 29.48 8.22
CA VAL A 488 -2.10 28.70 9.43
C VAL A 488 -2.69 29.31 10.70
N ASP A 489 -2.73 30.64 10.81
CA ASP A 489 -3.34 31.33 11.96
C ASP A 489 -4.79 30.86 12.19
N LYS A 490 -5.59 30.73 11.11
CA LYS A 490 -6.97 30.25 11.20
C LYS A 490 -7.06 28.79 11.62
N VAL A 491 -6.10 27.96 11.17
CA VAL A 491 -6.04 26.54 11.57
C VAL A 491 -5.75 26.43 13.06
N VAL A 492 -4.79 27.18 13.56
CA VAL A 492 -4.44 27.19 15.00
C VAL A 492 -5.64 27.69 15.83
N ASP A 493 -6.33 28.74 15.40
CA ASP A 493 -7.53 29.25 16.05
C ASP A 493 -8.69 28.25 16.12
N LEU A 494 -8.78 27.35 15.14
CA LEU A 494 -9.78 26.27 15.12
C LEU A 494 -9.41 25.09 16.01
N VAL A 495 -8.13 24.68 16.05
CA VAL A 495 -7.68 23.46 16.73
C VAL A 495 -7.41 23.68 18.23
N VAL A 496 -6.78 24.81 18.60
CA VAL A 496 -6.39 25.07 20.01
C VAL A 496 -7.57 25.02 20.99
N PRO A 497 -8.76 25.57 20.70
CA PRO A 497 -9.91 25.48 21.61
C PRO A 497 -10.37 24.04 21.87
N MET A 498 -10.12 23.10 20.94
CA MET A 498 -10.57 21.70 21.03
C MET A 498 -9.82 20.88 22.09
N PHE A 499 -8.68 21.37 22.59
CA PHE A 499 -7.99 20.78 23.74
C PHE A 499 -8.79 20.89 25.06
N SER A 500 -9.75 21.80 25.10
CA SER A 500 -10.67 21.98 26.24
C SER A 500 -12.07 21.38 25.99
N ASP A 501 -12.23 20.59 24.95
CA ASP A 501 -13.52 19.95 24.63
C ASP A 501 -13.98 19.03 25.78
N PRO A 502 -15.27 19.01 26.12
CA PRO A 502 -15.78 18.14 27.17
C PRO A 502 -15.58 16.64 26.89
N HIS A 503 -15.56 16.25 25.59
CA HIS A 503 -15.43 14.85 25.21
C HIS A 503 -13.97 14.41 25.03
N PRO A 504 -13.52 13.29 25.67
CA PRO A 504 -12.12 12.89 25.64
C PRO A 504 -11.62 12.48 24.24
N ARG A 505 -12.47 11.89 23.41
CA ARG A 505 -12.08 11.53 22.02
C ARG A 505 -11.85 12.75 21.16
N VAL A 506 -12.49 13.90 21.43
CA VAL A 506 -12.20 15.17 20.72
C VAL A 506 -10.87 15.75 21.19
N ARG A 507 -10.56 15.71 22.49
CA ARG A 507 -9.22 16.12 23.00
C ARG A 507 -8.10 15.23 22.45
N PHE A 508 -8.36 13.92 22.35
CA PHE A 508 -7.46 12.99 21.69
C PHE A 508 -7.21 13.37 20.22
N ALA A 509 -8.27 13.63 19.44
CA ALA A 509 -8.16 14.07 18.04
C ALA A 509 -7.44 15.42 17.91
N ALA A 510 -7.59 16.34 18.86
CA ALA A 510 -6.84 17.60 18.88
C ALA A 510 -5.32 17.35 19.02
N CYS A 511 -4.91 16.41 19.92
CA CYS A 511 -3.50 16.01 20.03
C CYS A 511 -2.99 15.38 18.73
N GLN A 512 -3.80 14.51 18.09
CA GLN A 512 -3.46 13.86 16.83
C GLN A 512 -3.32 14.87 15.70
N CYS A 513 -4.27 15.80 15.57
CA CYS A 513 -4.26 16.86 14.56
C CYS A 513 -3.00 17.74 14.68
N ILE A 514 -2.68 18.22 15.88
CA ILE A 514 -1.46 19.02 16.10
C ILE A 514 -0.21 18.19 15.81
N GLY A 515 -0.16 16.92 16.23
CA GLY A 515 0.96 16.03 15.94
C GLY A 515 1.19 15.87 14.43
N GLN A 516 0.12 15.70 13.64
CA GLN A 516 0.19 15.59 12.19
C GLN A 516 0.62 16.92 11.54
N LEU A 517 0.03 18.03 11.97
CA LEU A 517 0.42 19.37 11.49
C LEU A 517 1.88 19.70 11.78
N CYS A 518 2.42 19.28 12.94
CA CYS A 518 3.85 19.42 13.23
C CYS A 518 4.74 18.61 12.31
N THR A 519 4.23 17.48 11.78
CA THR A 519 4.96 16.64 10.82
C THR A 519 4.92 17.25 9.42
N ASP A 520 3.75 17.65 8.94
CA ASP A 520 3.54 18.06 7.56
C ASP A 520 3.98 19.53 7.31
N MET A 521 3.91 20.36 8.35
CA MET A 521 4.25 21.78 8.30
C MET A 521 5.35 22.16 9.32
N GLN A 522 6.27 21.24 9.57
CA GLN A 522 7.22 21.28 10.70
C GLN A 522 7.91 22.64 10.89
N GLU A 523 8.51 23.22 9.88
CA GLU A 523 9.26 24.47 10.02
C GLU A 523 8.39 25.64 10.50
N ILE A 524 7.10 25.64 10.15
CA ILE A 524 6.19 26.75 10.45
C ILE A 524 5.65 26.62 11.87
N PHE A 525 5.18 25.42 12.26
CA PHE A 525 4.57 25.20 13.56
C PHE A 525 5.59 25.36 14.68
N GLN A 526 6.78 24.79 14.51
CA GLN A 526 7.83 24.87 15.53
C GLN A 526 8.43 26.28 15.68
N GLN A 527 8.48 27.10 14.61
CA GLN A 527 9.06 28.43 14.67
C GLN A 527 8.07 29.51 15.10
N ARG A 528 6.80 29.40 14.66
CA ARG A 528 5.83 30.50 14.85
C ARG A 528 4.87 30.29 16.01
N TYR A 529 4.54 28.99 16.33
CA TYR A 529 3.45 28.64 17.25
C TYR A 529 3.90 27.77 18.43
N THR A 530 5.21 27.76 18.74
CA THR A 530 5.77 27.01 19.89
C THR A 530 5.00 27.24 21.17
N LYS A 531 4.70 28.51 21.49
CA LYS A 531 4.00 28.87 22.71
C LYS A 531 2.57 28.34 22.74
N GLU A 532 1.83 28.54 21.68
CA GLU A 532 0.43 28.15 21.55
C GLU A 532 0.30 26.64 21.66
N ILE A 533 1.13 25.89 20.93
CA ILE A 533 1.11 24.43 20.87
C ILE A 533 1.53 23.81 22.19
N LEU A 534 2.67 24.23 22.76
CA LEU A 534 3.15 23.65 24.02
C LEU A 534 2.27 24.06 25.20
N SER A 535 1.59 25.23 25.16
CA SER A 535 0.59 25.62 26.15
C SER A 535 -0.64 24.71 26.16
N CYS A 536 -0.92 23.99 25.08
CA CYS A 536 -2.01 23.02 25.01
C CYS A 536 -1.54 21.58 25.26
N LEU A 537 -0.42 21.16 24.66
CA LEU A 537 0.07 19.79 24.78
C LEU A 537 0.59 19.46 26.18
N ILE A 538 1.28 20.41 26.84
CA ILE A 538 1.81 20.16 28.19
C ILE A 538 0.69 19.91 29.19
N PRO A 539 -0.37 20.74 29.34
CA PRO A 539 -1.50 20.41 30.19
C PRO A 539 -2.29 19.17 29.78
N ALA A 540 -2.36 18.86 28.47
CA ALA A 540 -3.04 17.65 27.97
C ALA A 540 -2.36 16.35 28.47
N MET A 541 -1.07 16.38 28.84
CA MET A 541 -0.42 15.26 29.52
C MET A 541 -0.91 15.03 30.97
N ASP A 542 -1.65 15.96 31.57
CA ASP A 542 -2.28 15.82 32.88
C ASP A 542 -3.75 15.34 32.75
N ALA A 543 -4.24 15.02 31.51
CA ALA A 543 -5.60 14.54 31.32
C ALA A 543 -5.85 13.24 32.11
N PRO A 544 -7.06 13.02 32.63
CA PRO A 544 -7.37 11.81 33.38
C PRO A 544 -7.39 10.54 32.48
N GLU A 545 -7.71 10.70 31.21
CA GLU A 545 -7.82 9.57 30.27
C GLU A 545 -6.43 9.19 29.74
N ALA A 546 -6.08 7.93 29.91
CA ALA A 546 -4.76 7.39 29.52
C ALA A 546 -4.43 7.62 28.03
N ARG A 547 -5.42 7.48 27.15
CA ARG A 547 -5.24 7.70 25.71
C ARG A 547 -4.97 9.15 25.34
N VAL A 548 -5.61 10.11 26.02
CA VAL A 548 -5.40 11.56 25.76
C VAL A 548 -3.99 11.98 26.18
N HIS A 549 -3.56 11.67 27.42
CA HIS A 549 -2.22 12.08 27.85
C HIS A 549 -1.10 11.34 27.13
N CYS A 550 -1.33 10.08 26.74
CA CYS A 550 -0.40 9.32 25.90
C CYS A 550 -0.26 9.97 24.52
N HIS A 551 -1.37 10.38 23.88
CA HIS A 551 -1.35 11.00 22.59
C HIS A 551 -0.77 12.42 22.59
N ALA A 552 -0.98 13.16 23.68
CA ALA A 552 -0.31 14.45 23.90
C ALA A 552 1.22 14.28 23.97
N ALA A 553 1.71 13.24 24.67
CA ALA A 553 3.11 12.88 24.68
C ALA A 553 3.63 12.50 23.28
N LYS A 554 2.84 11.74 22.49
CA LYS A 554 3.17 11.41 21.10
C LYS A 554 3.26 12.65 20.20
N ALA A 555 2.33 13.60 20.35
CA ALA A 555 2.35 14.85 19.58
C ALA A 555 3.61 15.70 19.88
N ILE A 556 4.12 15.67 21.12
CA ILE A 556 5.39 16.31 21.49
C ILE A 556 6.57 15.70 20.73
N ILE A 557 6.57 14.40 20.42
CA ILE A 557 7.61 13.79 19.58
C ILE A 557 7.67 14.47 18.23
N ASN A 558 6.52 14.60 17.55
CA ASN A 558 6.45 15.22 16.24
C ASN A 558 6.87 16.70 16.28
N PHE A 559 6.50 17.39 17.35
CA PHE A 559 6.94 18.76 17.59
C PHE A 559 8.47 18.86 17.75
N CYS A 560 9.10 17.93 18.49
CA CYS A 560 10.54 17.89 18.71
C CYS A 560 11.36 17.63 17.44
N CYS A 561 10.78 17.06 16.40
CA CYS A 561 11.51 16.77 15.16
C CYS A 561 11.99 18.00 14.38
N GLY A 562 11.55 19.21 14.71
CA GLY A 562 11.93 20.42 13.97
C GLY A 562 12.12 21.67 14.84
N VAL A 563 12.06 21.53 16.19
CA VAL A 563 12.21 22.66 17.12
C VAL A 563 13.69 22.93 17.41
N GLU A 564 14.07 24.20 17.51
CA GLU A 564 15.38 24.59 17.98
C GLU A 564 15.51 24.42 19.51
N SER A 565 16.69 23.95 19.98
CA SER A 565 16.94 23.69 21.39
C SER A 565 16.68 24.89 22.31
N ASP A 566 16.95 26.13 21.81
CA ASP A 566 16.71 27.36 22.54
C ASP A 566 15.22 27.67 22.71
N GLU A 567 14.39 27.31 21.74
CA GLU A 567 12.95 27.52 21.79
C GLU A 567 12.26 26.49 22.70
N LEU A 568 12.77 25.27 22.75
CA LEU A 568 12.27 24.21 23.62
C LEU A 568 12.64 24.43 25.10
N ALA A 569 13.79 25.04 25.37
CA ALA A 569 14.37 25.19 26.71
C ALA A 569 13.42 25.71 27.80
N PRO A 570 12.55 26.74 27.55
CA PRO A 570 11.64 27.26 28.58
C PRO A 570 10.57 26.25 29.05
N TYR A 571 10.32 25.22 28.24
CA TYR A 571 9.24 24.23 28.45
C TYR A 571 9.74 22.89 28.99
N LEU A 572 11.06 22.66 29.01
CA LEU A 572 11.68 21.38 29.38
C LEU A 572 11.27 20.90 30.79
N ASP A 573 11.30 21.78 31.80
CA ASP A 573 10.88 21.40 33.15
C ASP A 573 9.43 20.90 33.17
N GLY A 574 8.54 21.59 32.45
CA GLY A 574 7.12 21.22 32.36
C GLY A 574 6.90 19.89 31.63
N ILE A 575 7.65 19.60 30.56
CA ILE A 575 7.57 18.38 29.79
C ILE A 575 8.18 17.20 30.58
N VAL A 576 9.44 17.34 31.00
CA VAL A 576 10.17 16.24 31.68
C VAL A 576 9.49 15.83 32.99
N SER A 577 9.01 16.78 33.79
CA SER A 577 8.33 16.46 35.05
C SER A 577 7.06 15.63 34.86
N ARG A 578 6.27 15.92 33.80
CA ARG A 578 5.07 15.16 33.46
C ARG A 578 5.39 13.80 32.88
N LEU A 579 6.36 13.70 32.00
CA LEU A 579 6.80 12.41 31.45
C LEU A 579 7.32 11.47 32.54
N LEU A 580 8.08 11.99 33.51
CA LEU A 580 8.50 11.23 34.70
C LEU A 580 7.31 10.86 35.59
N GLY A 581 6.30 11.73 35.70
CA GLY A 581 5.03 11.42 36.35
C GLY A 581 4.31 10.26 35.70
N LEU A 582 4.14 10.30 34.35
CA LEU A 582 3.50 9.23 33.60
C LEU A 582 4.26 7.89 33.71
N LEU A 583 5.59 7.95 33.68
CA LEU A 583 6.43 6.74 33.80
C LEU A 583 6.29 6.09 35.21
N ARG A 584 6.13 6.86 36.26
CA ARG A 584 6.07 6.35 37.64
C ARG A 584 4.67 5.96 38.10
N SER A 585 3.64 6.69 37.66
CA SER A 585 2.29 6.59 38.21
C SER A 585 1.27 5.94 37.30
N SER A 586 1.52 5.83 35.98
CA SER A 586 0.56 5.20 35.07
C SER A 586 0.52 3.69 35.30
N PRO A 587 -0.68 3.10 35.47
CA PRO A 587 -0.84 1.65 35.50
C PRO A 587 -0.75 1.01 34.10
N ARG A 588 -0.90 1.81 33.05
CA ARG A 588 -0.93 1.36 31.66
C ARG A 588 0.48 1.32 31.07
N ARG A 589 0.89 0.18 30.52
CA ARG A 589 2.24 -0.01 29.96
C ARG A 589 2.49 0.83 28.72
N TYR A 590 1.54 0.88 27.79
CA TYR A 590 1.69 1.70 26.58
C TYR A 590 1.93 3.18 26.87
N VAL A 591 1.41 3.69 28.01
CA VAL A 591 1.69 5.06 28.47
C VAL A 591 3.13 5.20 28.94
N GLN A 592 3.65 4.20 29.68
CA GLN A 592 5.06 4.20 30.12
C GLN A 592 6.01 4.10 28.93
N GLU A 593 5.71 3.24 27.95
CA GLU A 593 6.47 3.08 26.71
C GLU A 593 6.50 4.37 25.89
N GLN A 594 5.32 5.02 25.76
CA GLN A 594 5.21 6.31 25.09
C GLN A 594 5.98 7.41 25.82
N ALA A 595 5.92 7.44 27.15
CA ALA A 595 6.66 8.40 27.94
C ALA A 595 8.18 8.26 27.77
N LEU A 596 8.71 7.02 27.69
CA LEU A 596 10.12 6.76 27.40
C LEU A 596 10.50 7.23 25.99
N THR A 597 9.67 6.92 25.00
CA THR A 597 9.91 7.35 23.62
C THR A 597 9.92 8.87 23.51
N THR A 598 8.96 9.54 24.16
CA THR A 598 8.89 11.00 24.16
C THR A 598 10.09 11.62 24.90
N LEU A 599 10.49 11.04 26.04
CA LEU A 599 11.65 11.49 26.81
C LEU A 599 12.94 11.41 25.99
N ALA A 600 13.11 10.33 25.23
CA ALA A 600 14.23 10.14 24.32
C ALA A 600 14.30 11.24 23.24
N MET A 601 13.17 11.58 22.66
CA MET A 601 13.08 12.62 21.61
C MET A 601 13.27 14.03 22.18
N VAL A 602 12.73 14.29 23.36
CA VAL A 602 12.96 15.56 24.06
C VAL A 602 14.43 15.73 24.41
N ALA A 603 15.13 14.65 24.82
CA ALA A 603 16.56 14.68 25.09
C ALA A 603 17.34 15.01 23.80
N ASP A 604 17.04 14.33 22.70
CA ASP A 604 17.69 14.55 21.40
C ASP A 604 17.50 15.99 20.91
N ALA A 605 16.27 16.53 20.96
CA ALA A 605 15.96 17.90 20.54
C ALA A 605 16.58 18.98 21.43
N SER A 606 16.69 18.73 22.75
CA SER A 606 17.24 19.70 23.72
C SER A 606 18.76 19.67 23.85
N ALA A 607 19.39 18.59 23.35
CA ALA A 607 20.85 18.42 23.36
C ALA A 607 21.49 18.69 24.74
N GLU A 608 22.55 19.49 24.82
CA GLU A 608 23.27 19.78 26.08
C GLU A 608 22.39 20.33 27.22
N LYS A 609 21.26 20.96 26.91
CA LYS A 609 20.34 21.47 27.94
C LYS A 609 19.65 20.36 28.73
N PHE A 610 19.65 19.13 28.21
CA PHE A 610 19.10 17.96 28.92
C PHE A 610 19.99 17.45 30.06
N GLN A 611 21.24 17.89 30.14
CA GLN A 611 22.19 17.45 31.20
C GLN A 611 21.69 17.62 32.60
N VAL A 612 20.87 18.64 32.87
CA VAL A 612 20.28 18.90 34.19
C VAL A 612 19.38 17.75 34.70
N TYR A 613 18.72 17.05 33.76
CA TYR A 613 17.78 15.96 34.06
C TYR A 613 18.45 14.59 34.12
N TYR A 614 19.64 14.45 33.55
CA TYR A 614 20.36 13.19 33.43
C TYR A 614 20.48 12.42 34.76
N PRO A 615 20.91 13.04 35.91
CA PRO A 615 21.07 12.33 37.18
C PRO A 615 19.78 11.73 37.74
N SER A 616 18.62 12.26 37.35
CA SER A 616 17.32 11.76 37.81
C SER A 616 16.71 10.69 36.88
N ILE A 617 17.17 10.59 35.63
CA ILE A 617 16.58 9.73 34.59
C ILE A 617 17.42 8.46 34.38
N MET A 618 18.73 8.60 34.20
CA MET A 618 19.58 7.45 33.90
C MET A 618 19.50 6.31 34.93
N PRO A 619 19.49 6.57 36.24
CA PRO A 619 19.31 5.51 37.25
C PRO A 619 17.98 4.77 37.13
N LEU A 620 16.89 5.46 36.73
CA LEU A 620 15.59 4.83 36.49
C LEU A 620 15.62 3.89 35.30
N LEU A 621 16.31 4.28 34.20
CA LEU A 621 16.46 3.45 33.02
C LEU A 621 17.29 2.20 33.31
N LEU A 622 18.42 2.36 34.06
CA LEU A 622 19.26 1.24 34.45
C LEU A 622 18.49 0.28 35.39
N GLN A 623 17.70 0.79 36.32
CA GLN A 623 16.83 -0.03 37.16
C GLN A 623 15.76 -0.78 36.35
N ALA A 624 15.15 -0.14 35.37
CA ALA A 624 14.19 -0.81 34.47
C ALA A 624 14.85 -1.96 33.72
N LEU A 625 16.06 -1.77 33.18
CA LEU A 625 16.81 -2.79 32.45
C LEU A 625 17.37 -3.92 33.33
N GLN A 626 17.55 -3.72 34.66
CA GLN A 626 17.93 -4.76 35.62
C GLN A 626 16.77 -5.70 35.95
N SER A 627 15.53 -5.28 35.70
CA SER A 627 14.34 -6.12 35.92
C SER A 627 14.33 -7.28 34.94
N PRO A 628 13.80 -8.48 35.30
CA PRO A 628 13.66 -9.57 34.31
C PRO A 628 12.73 -9.17 33.16
N ALA A 629 13.18 -9.38 31.92
CA ALA A 629 12.34 -9.19 30.77
C ALA A 629 11.29 -10.31 30.69
N THR A 630 10.03 -9.95 30.87
CA THR A 630 8.89 -10.84 30.61
C THR A 630 8.31 -10.51 29.24
N PRO A 631 7.53 -11.39 28.60
CA PRO A 631 6.87 -11.05 27.34
C PRO A 631 6.15 -9.71 27.39
N ASP A 632 5.47 -9.44 28.51
CA ASP A 632 4.71 -8.20 28.72
C ASP A 632 5.56 -6.95 28.95
N THR A 633 6.80 -7.05 29.45
CA THR A 633 7.69 -5.90 29.72
C THR A 633 8.76 -5.73 28.65
N ARG A 634 8.79 -6.59 27.63
CA ARG A 634 9.82 -6.61 26.60
C ARG A 634 9.89 -5.30 25.82
N VAL A 635 8.72 -4.79 25.38
CA VAL A 635 8.65 -3.51 24.65
C VAL A 635 9.14 -2.36 25.50
N LEU A 636 8.78 -2.33 26.79
CA LEU A 636 9.25 -1.31 27.73
C LEU A 636 10.78 -1.33 27.89
N HIS A 637 11.39 -2.54 27.95
CA HIS A 637 12.86 -2.69 27.96
C HIS A 637 13.48 -2.17 26.66
N CYS A 638 12.90 -2.49 25.51
CA CYS A 638 13.36 -1.97 24.23
C CYS A 638 13.33 -0.43 24.20
N LYS A 639 12.25 0.17 24.68
CA LYS A 639 12.13 1.63 24.76
C LYS A 639 13.08 2.24 25.79
N ALA A 640 13.36 1.56 26.89
CA ALA A 640 14.34 2.00 27.86
C ALA A 640 15.79 1.97 27.30
N MET A 641 16.15 0.93 26.54
CA MET A 641 17.44 0.84 25.85
C MET A 641 17.60 1.98 24.83
N GLU A 642 16.59 2.21 24.03
CA GLU A 642 16.57 3.29 23.01
C GLU A 642 16.71 4.66 23.67
N CYS A 643 15.94 4.92 24.73
CA CYS A 643 15.96 6.16 25.51
C CYS A 643 17.36 6.41 26.12
N ALA A 644 17.97 5.39 26.76
CA ALA A 644 19.29 5.50 27.33
C ALA A 644 20.36 5.86 26.28
N GLY A 645 20.29 5.27 25.08
CA GLY A 645 21.19 5.58 23.97
C GLY A 645 21.06 7.01 23.47
N LEU A 646 19.84 7.52 23.28
CA LEU A 646 19.59 8.90 22.82
C LEU A 646 19.98 9.93 23.88
N ILE A 647 19.68 9.68 25.16
CA ILE A 647 20.13 10.53 26.26
C ILE A 647 21.67 10.57 26.31
N GLY A 648 22.35 9.44 26.09
CA GLY A 648 23.82 9.39 26.02
C GLY A 648 24.40 10.30 24.95
N ILE A 649 23.77 10.36 23.76
CA ILE A 649 24.14 11.29 22.69
C ILE A 649 23.91 12.75 23.12
N ALA A 650 22.75 13.05 23.68
CA ALA A 650 22.34 14.40 24.07
C ALA A 650 23.26 15.02 25.14
N VAL A 651 23.65 14.26 26.16
CA VAL A 651 24.47 14.77 27.27
C VAL A 651 25.97 14.76 26.97
N GLY A 652 26.38 14.01 25.97
CA GLY A 652 27.79 13.91 25.53
C GLY A 652 28.63 12.90 26.32
N CYS A 653 29.79 12.56 25.74
CA CYS A 653 30.68 11.51 26.22
C CYS A 653 31.13 11.68 27.69
N GLU A 654 31.46 12.91 28.10
CA GLU A 654 32.02 13.17 29.43
C GLU A 654 31.08 12.80 30.57
N ILE A 655 29.79 13.07 30.42
CA ILE A 655 28.76 12.75 31.43
C ILE A 655 28.35 11.28 31.28
N PHE A 656 28.08 10.84 30.06
CA PHE A 656 27.56 9.50 29.78
C PHE A 656 28.54 8.38 30.15
N GLN A 657 29.85 8.60 30.02
CA GLN A 657 30.87 7.59 30.29
C GLN A 657 30.79 7.02 31.71
N GLN A 658 30.24 7.78 32.69
CA GLN A 658 30.11 7.33 34.09
C GLN A 658 29.17 6.11 34.25
N ASP A 659 28.08 6.07 33.47
CA ASP A 659 27.07 5.01 33.54
C ASP A 659 27.15 4.03 32.33
N ALA A 660 27.95 4.37 31.33
CA ALA A 660 28.07 3.60 30.09
C ALA A 660 28.51 2.15 30.30
N GLU A 661 29.44 1.90 31.23
CA GLU A 661 29.91 0.54 31.54
C GLU A 661 28.80 -0.34 32.10
N GLU A 662 27.95 0.21 33.00
CA GLU A 662 26.83 -0.52 33.58
C GLU A 662 25.78 -0.80 32.50
N LEU A 663 25.40 0.20 31.71
CA LEU A 663 24.50 0.03 30.60
C LEU A 663 24.99 -1.04 29.62
N ILE A 664 26.26 -0.99 29.21
CA ILE A 664 26.86 -1.97 28.29
C ILE A 664 26.81 -3.39 28.86
N LYS A 665 27.05 -3.57 30.16
CA LYS A 665 26.93 -4.88 30.81
C LYS A 665 25.49 -5.44 30.72
N LEU A 666 24.48 -4.58 30.97
CA LEU A 666 23.07 -4.97 30.87
C LEU A 666 22.69 -5.33 29.43
N LEU A 667 23.14 -4.56 28.44
CA LEU A 667 22.87 -4.84 27.04
C LEU A 667 23.52 -6.15 26.57
N LEU A 668 24.72 -6.47 27.04
CA LEU A 668 25.36 -7.76 26.74
C LEU A 668 24.57 -8.93 27.33
N GLN A 669 23.99 -8.78 28.54
CA GLN A 669 23.11 -9.79 29.12
C GLN A 669 21.82 -9.96 28.28
N VAL A 670 21.23 -8.88 27.78
CA VAL A 670 20.09 -8.95 26.86
C VAL A 670 20.45 -9.65 25.55
N GLN A 671 21.65 -9.37 25.00
CA GLN A 671 22.15 -9.99 23.78
C GLN A 671 22.35 -11.52 23.88
N GLU A 672 22.63 -12.04 25.08
CA GLU A 672 22.82 -13.45 25.34
C GLU A 672 21.51 -14.22 25.52
N GLN A 673 20.37 -13.55 25.67
CA GLN A 673 19.07 -14.19 25.84
C GLN A 673 18.59 -14.81 24.51
N PRO A 674 17.95 -15.98 24.53
CA PRO A 674 17.34 -16.57 23.35
C PRO A 674 16.14 -15.70 22.90
N THR A 675 16.10 -15.37 21.63
CA THR A 675 15.04 -14.59 21.00
C THR A 675 14.13 -15.51 20.18
N SER A 676 12.82 -15.23 20.15
CA SER A 676 11.86 -15.88 19.26
C SER A 676 11.91 -15.21 17.87
N ASP A 677 11.36 -15.86 16.86
CA ASP A 677 11.36 -15.36 15.47
C ASP A 677 10.60 -14.03 15.29
N ASP A 678 9.64 -13.72 16.20
CA ASP A 678 8.83 -12.51 16.16
C ASP A 678 9.28 -11.44 17.17
N ASP A 679 10.52 -11.57 17.68
CA ASP A 679 11.06 -10.68 18.71
C ASP A 679 11.84 -9.51 18.09
N ASN A 680 11.36 -8.29 18.27
CA ASN A 680 12.01 -7.07 17.80
C ASN A 680 13.21 -6.64 18.67
N THR A 681 13.51 -7.31 19.78
CA THR A 681 14.62 -7.00 20.69
C THR A 681 15.97 -6.90 19.95
N PRO A 682 16.33 -7.80 19.01
CA PRO A 682 17.60 -7.69 18.28
C PRO A 682 17.73 -6.38 17.49
N MET A 683 16.65 -5.91 16.87
CA MET A 683 16.64 -4.65 16.13
C MET A 683 16.87 -3.44 17.05
N TYR A 684 16.14 -3.37 18.17
CA TYR A 684 16.33 -2.29 19.16
C TYR A 684 17.73 -2.31 19.76
N LEU A 685 18.28 -3.49 20.03
CA LEU A 685 19.61 -3.65 20.54
C LEU A 685 20.67 -3.13 19.55
N GLN A 686 20.58 -3.44 18.28
CA GLN A 686 21.47 -2.95 17.23
C GLN A 686 21.42 -1.43 17.08
N GLN A 687 20.21 -0.85 17.13
CA GLN A 687 20.02 0.61 17.13
C GLN A 687 20.63 1.25 18.38
N THR A 688 20.45 0.64 19.55
CA THR A 688 21.02 1.13 20.81
C THR A 688 22.55 1.08 20.79
N TRP A 689 23.17 -0.01 20.30
CA TRP A 689 24.61 -0.09 20.10
C TRP A 689 25.15 1.02 19.21
N SER A 690 24.41 1.37 18.15
CA SER A 690 24.78 2.47 17.27
C SER A 690 24.75 3.83 17.99
N LYS A 691 23.74 4.07 18.80
CA LYS A 691 23.59 5.30 19.60
C LYS A 691 24.71 5.40 20.66
N ILE A 692 25.02 4.30 21.36
CA ILE A 692 26.12 4.27 22.33
C ILE A 692 27.47 4.49 21.66
N CYS A 693 27.68 3.90 20.48
CA CYS A 693 28.89 4.16 19.70
C CYS A 693 29.03 5.64 19.32
N GLN A 694 27.93 6.29 18.91
CA GLN A 694 27.93 7.74 18.63
C GLN A 694 28.23 8.56 19.88
N ALA A 695 27.62 8.20 21.03
CA ALA A 695 27.81 8.91 22.30
C ALA A 695 29.26 8.79 22.83
N LEU A 696 29.87 7.62 22.76
CA LEU A 696 31.21 7.36 23.28
C LEU A 696 32.33 7.66 22.29
N GLY A 697 32.02 7.73 20.98
CA GLY A 697 33.02 7.93 19.95
C GLY A 697 34.17 6.90 20.02
N ASP A 698 35.41 7.38 20.08
CA ASP A 698 36.59 6.55 20.12
C ASP A 698 36.71 5.61 21.34
N ALA A 699 36.03 5.93 22.45
CA ALA A 699 36.01 5.09 23.65
C ALA A 699 35.17 3.80 23.45
N PHE A 700 34.38 3.69 22.40
CA PHE A 700 33.61 2.50 22.09
C PHE A 700 34.44 1.33 21.48
N GLU A 701 35.65 1.58 20.99
CA GLU A 701 36.49 0.57 20.32
C GLU A 701 36.60 -0.78 21.09
N PRO A 702 36.82 -0.83 22.42
CA PRO A 702 36.98 -2.09 23.15
C PRO A 702 35.75 -3.04 23.07
N TYR A 703 34.55 -2.47 22.82
CA TYR A 703 33.29 -3.20 22.79
C TYR A 703 32.96 -3.78 21.40
N LEU A 704 33.63 -3.35 20.32
CA LEU A 704 33.40 -3.83 18.96
C LEU A 704 33.50 -5.36 18.84
N LYS A 705 34.39 -6.00 19.57
CA LYS A 705 34.55 -7.47 19.55
C LYS A 705 33.31 -8.24 20.01
N PHE A 706 32.45 -7.61 20.81
CA PHE A 706 31.19 -8.20 21.31
C PHE A 706 30.00 -7.83 20.41
N VAL A 707 29.97 -6.61 19.87
CA VAL A 707 28.86 -6.07 19.10
C VAL A 707 28.90 -6.51 17.62
N MET A 708 30.10 -6.59 17.03
CA MET A 708 30.21 -6.87 15.59
C MET A 708 29.79 -8.29 15.15
N PRO A 709 30.07 -9.38 15.90
CA PRO A 709 29.67 -10.71 15.45
C PRO A 709 28.16 -10.88 15.27
N PRO A 710 27.28 -10.54 16.24
CA PRO A 710 25.82 -10.63 16.05
C PRO A 710 25.34 -9.65 14.98
N LEU A 711 25.91 -8.45 14.88
CA LEU A 711 25.54 -7.47 13.88
C LEU A 711 25.82 -7.96 12.45
N LEU A 712 26.97 -8.59 12.22
CA LEU A 712 27.29 -9.20 10.92
C LEU A 712 26.40 -10.43 10.62
N LYS A 713 25.99 -11.16 11.65
CA LYS A 713 25.04 -12.28 11.51
C LYS A 713 23.68 -11.75 11.02
N SER A 714 23.11 -10.73 11.66
CA SER A 714 21.84 -10.11 11.27
C SER A 714 21.92 -9.49 9.86
N ALA A 715 23.01 -8.83 9.52
CA ALA A 715 23.25 -8.31 8.16
C ALA A 715 23.31 -9.44 7.11
N GLY A 716 23.73 -10.65 7.50
CA GLY A 716 23.86 -11.82 6.66
C GLY A 716 22.58 -12.67 6.51
N ILE A 717 21.53 -12.39 7.25
CA ILE A 717 20.25 -13.12 7.17
C ILE A 717 19.73 -13.10 5.74
N LYS A 718 19.37 -14.29 5.22
CA LYS A 718 18.69 -14.40 3.93
C LYS A 718 17.20 -14.31 4.20
N PRO A 719 16.46 -13.43 3.52
CA PRO A 719 15.02 -13.41 3.66
C PRO A 719 14.43 -14.74 3.18
N ASP A 720 13.50 -15.30 3.94
CA ASP A 720 12.65 -16.39 3.49
C ASP A 720 11.71 -15.86 2.43
N ILE A 721 11.89 -16.33 1.21
CA ILE A 721 11.11 -15.93 0.05
C ILE A 721 10.23 -17.10 -0.33
N ASN A 722 8.93 -16.99 -0.11
CA ASN A 722 7.94 -17.93 -0.61
C ASN A 722 7.31 -17.36 -1.89
N ILE A 723 7.40 -18.10 -2.98
CA ILE A 723 6.68 -17.75 -4.21
C ILE A 723 5.30 -18.40 -4.09
N VAL A 724 4.26 -17.60 -4.08
CA VAL A 724 2.87 -18.05 -4.01
C VAL A 724 2.22 -17.74 -5.36
N GLU A 725 1.55 -18.74 -5.93
CA GLU A 725 0.77 -18.55 -7.16
C GLU A 725 -0.60 -17.99 -6.81
N ASP A 726 -1.10 -17.10 -7.66
CA ASP A 726 -2.37 -16.39 -7.55
C ASP A 726 -3.55 -17.31 -7.20
N SER A 727 -4.24 -17.05 -6.08
CA SER A 727 -5.54 -17.61 -5.77
C SER A 727 -6.49 -16.48 -5.37
N ASP A 728 -7.70 -16.46 -5.88
CA ASP A 728 -8.70 -15.39 -5.74
C ASP A 728 -9.05 -14.96 -4.29
N ASP A 729 -8.53 -15.67 -3.27
CA ASP A 729 -8.82 -15.45 -1.84
C ASP A 729 -7.55 -15.18 -1.00
N MET A 730 -6.49 -14.59 -1.58
CA MET A 730 -5.25 -14.40 -0.83
C MET A 730 -5.23 -13.09 -0.05
N GLU A 731 -5.54 -13.18 1.24
CA GLU A 731 -5.09 -12.21 2.23
C GLU A 731 -3.61 -12.47 2.59
N ALA A 732 -2.83 -11.39 2.70
CA ALA A 732 -1.45 -11.50 3.17
C ALA A 732 -1.45 -12.10 4.58
N ARG A 733 -0.65 -13.13 4.84
CA ARG A 733 -0.48 -13.66 6.20
C ARG A 733 0.05 -12.57 7.10
N GLU A 734 -0.46 -12.51 8.31
CA GLU A 734 0.00 -11.57 9.33
C GLU A 734 1.54 -11.63 9.47
N GLY A 735 2.20 -10.47 9.35
CA GLY A 735 3.66 -10.36 9.42
C GLY A 735 4.43 -10.62 8.11
N PHE A 736 3.73 -10.78 6.97
CA PHE A 736 4.36 -10.92 5.66
C PHE A 736 3.94 -9.78 4.72
N ASP A 737 4.90 -9.23 3.98
CA ASP A 737 4.64 -8.33 2.86
C ASP A 737 4.46 -9.15 1.57
N LEU A 738 3.38 -8.90 0.84
CA LEU A 738 3.12 -9.47 -0.48
C LEU A 738 3.68 -8.54 -1.55
N LEU A 739 4.58 -9.04 -2.39
CA LEU A 739 5.14 -8.29 -3.53
C LEU A 739 4.66 -8.91 -4.82
N ASP A 740 3.97 -8.13 -5.65
CA ASP A 740 3.54 -8.54 -6.98
C ASP A 740 4.72 -8.61 -7.94
N LEU A 741 4.93 -9.76 -8.55
CA LEU A 741 5.79 -9.94 -9.71
C LEU A 741 4.94 -9.81 -10.97
N HIS A 742 5.52 -9.25 -12.04
CA HIS A 742 4.83 -8.92 -13.30
C HIS A 742 4.14 -10.09 -14.03
N ASP A 743 4.29 -11.32 -13.54
CA ASP A 743 3.79 -12.56 -14.18
C ASP A 743 2.67 -13.24 -13.37
N GLY A 744 1.89 -12.52 -12.54
CA GLY A 744 0.84 -13.13 -11.71
C GLY A 744 1.39 -14.03 -10.59
N GLN A 745 2.64 -13.85 -10.21
CA GLN A 745 3.25 -14.50 -9.07
C GLN A 745 3.41 -13.48 -7.93
N HIS A 746 3.04 -13.88 -6.74
CA HIS A 746 3.23 -13.10 -5.53
C HIS A 746 4.40 -13.68 -4.73
N VAL A 747 5.17 -12.78 -4.13
CA VAL A 747 6.28 -13.15 -3.25
C VAL A 747 5.94 -12.71 -1.83
N GLU A 748 5.78 -13.67 -0.94
CA GLU A 748 5.68 -13.41 0.49
C GLU A 748 7.09 -13.23 1.08
N ILE A 749 7.33 -12.11 1.76
CA ILE A 749 8.58 -11.84 2.46
C ILE A 749 8.24 -11.42 3.89
N ARG A 750 8.84 -12.06 4.88
CA ARG A 750 8.66 -11.68 6.28
C ARG A 750 9.25 -10.30 6.54
N THR A 751 8.41 -9.36 6.94
CA THR A 751 8.76 -7.92 7.11
C THR A 751 9.78 -7.73 8.22
N SER A 752 9.62 -8.43 9.36
CA SER A 752 10.54 -8.34 10.52
C SER A 752 11.99 -8.68 10.17
N ILE A 753 12.22 -9.68 9.31
CA ILE A 753 13.56 -10.07 8.84
C ILE A 753 14.20 -8.96 7.99
N LEU A 754 13.40 -8.31 7.14
CA LEU A 754 13.88 -7.20 6.31
C LEU A 754 14.23 -5.97 7.16
N GLU A 755 13.43 -5.70 8.20
CA GLU A 755 13.66 -4.59 9.13
C GLU A 755 14.91 -4.84 9.98
N GLU A 756 15.10 -6.04 10.53
CA GLU A 756 16.32 -6.42 11.26
C GLU A 756 17.56 -6.26 10.39
N LYS A 757 17.51 -6.75 9.16
CA LYS A 757 18.63 -6.62 8.22
C LYS A 757 18.92 -5.17 7.86
N SER A 758 17.90 -4.34 7.67
CA SER A 758 18.05 -2.91 7.40
C SER A 758 18.71 -2.20 8.58
N ALA A 759 18.22 -2.44 9.80
CA ALA A 759 18.79 -1.90 11.04
C ALA A 759 20.26 -2.32 11.21
N ALA A 760 20.61 -3.55 10.85
CA ALA A 760 21.99 -4.03 10.90
C ALA A 760 22.92 -3.25 9.94
N PHE A 761 22.48 -2.96 8.72
CA PHE A 761 23.28 -2.16 7.78
C PHE A 761 23.39 -0.68 8.20
N ASP A 762 22.35 -0.10 8.75
CA ASP A 762 22.38 1.26 9.30
C ASP A 762 23.32 1.34 10.51
N ALA A 763 23.33 0.31 11.36
CA ALA A 763 24.28 0.19 12.46
C ALA A 763 25.75 0.08 11.96
N LEU A 764 26.01 -0.77 10.96
CA LEU A 764 27.34 -0.89 10.35
C LEU A 764 27.80 0.43 9.72
N LEU A 765 26.91 1.17 9.07
CA LEU A 765 27.17 2.50 8.53
C LEU A 765 27.57 3.47 9.64
N THR A 766 26.79 3.51 10.71
CA THR A 766 27.02 4.38 11.87
C THR A 766 28.36 4.07 12.56
N HIS A 767 28.63 2.79 12.85
CA HIS A 767 29.91 2.37 13.45
C HIS A 767 31.09 2.74 12.59
N SER A 768 31.00 2.51 11.26
CA SER A 768 32.08 2.86 10.33
C SER A 768 32.30 4.37 10.23
N ALA A 769 31.21 5.17 10.29
CA ALA A 769 31.30 6.63 10.24
C ALA A 769 31.91 7.20 11.51
N THR A 770 31.50 6.71 12.69
CA THR A 770 31.93 7.19 13.99
C THR A 770 33.38 6.80 14.29
N LEU A 771 33.77 5.54 14.11
CA LEU A 771 35.03 4.99 14.56
C LEU A 771 36.18 5.13 13.54
N GLY A 772 35.87 5.46 12.30
CA GLY A 772 36.90 5.72 11.29
C GLY A 772 37.87 4.58 11.06
N ALA A 773 39.14 4.82 11.33
CA ALA A 773 40.24 3.85 11.12
C ALA A 773 40.13 2.62 12.05
N LYS A 774 39.53 2.77 13.24
CA LYS A 774 39.31 1.71 14.21
C LYS A 774 38.33 0.64 13.74
N PHE A 775 37.44 0.98 12.79
CA PHE A 775 36.54 0.02 12.12
C PHE A 775 37.25 -0.86 11.08
N GLY A 776 38.53 -0.58 10.78
CA GLY A 776 39.32 -1.26 9.74
C GLY A 776 39.20 -2.78 9.68
N PRO A 777 39.32 -3.53 10.80
CA PRO A 777 39.23 -5.01 10.81
C PRO A 777 37.92 -5.55 10.27
N TYR A 778 36.83 -4.76 10.35
CA TYR A 778 35.47 -5.17 9.99
C TYR A 778 35.02 -4.72 8.59
N ILE A 779 35.86 -3.94 7.86
CA ILE A 779 35.53 -3.43 6.52
C ILE A 779 35.30 -4.59 5.54
N ARG A 780 36.19 -5.59 5.52
CA ARG A 780 36.11 -6.69 4.58
C ARG A 780 34.87 -7.56 4.80
N PRO A 781 34.56 -8.08 6.02
CA PRO A 781 33.33 -8.81 6.27
C PRO A 781 32.06 -8.03 5.91
N THR A 782 32.03 -6.72 6.22
CA THR A 782 30.88 -5.86 5.91
C THR A 782 30.69 -5.71 4.40
N LEU A 783 31.76 -5.53 3.61
CA LEU A 783 31.66 -5.44 2.16
C LEU A 783 31.22 -6.76 1.52
N GLU A 784 31.67 -7.90 2.02
CA GLU A 784 31.28 -9.22 1.53
C GLU A 784 29.75 -9.45 1.69
N LEU A 785 29.15 -8.87 2.73
CA LEU A 785 27.68 -8.91 2.95
C LEU A 785 26.92 -7.85 2.14
N ALA A 786 27.48 -6.67 1.93
CA ALA A 786 26.81 -5.56 1.25
C ALA A 786 26.81 -5.70 -0.28
N LEU A 787 27.90 -6.22 -0.89
CA LEU A 787 28.03 -6.28 -2.35
C LEU A 787 26.97 -7.15 -3.07
N PRO A 788 26.53 -8.31 -2.54
CA PRO A 788 25.45 -9.07 -3.15
C PRO A 788 24.13 -8.31 -3.21
N GLY A 789 23.81 -7.50 -2.19
CA GLY A 789 22.58 -6.70 -2.13
C GLY A 789 22.49 -5.63 -3.23
N LEU A 790 23.61 -5.17 -3.77
CA LEU A 790 23.62 -4.22 -4.89
C LEU A 790 23.25 -4.85 -6.25
N LYS A 791 23.25 -6.18 -6.37
CA LYS A 791 22.92 -6.90 -7.61
C LYS A 791 21.44 -7.21 -7.75
N VAL A 792 20.67 -7.06 -6.72
CA VAL A 792 19.24 -7.37 -6.72
C VAL A 792 18.46 -6.23 -7.35
N LYS A 793 17.86 -6.48 -8.52
CA LYS A 793 17.02 -5.52 -9.27
C LYS A 793 15.60 -5.33 -8.67
N THR A 794 15.32 -5.91 -7.52
CA THR A 794 13.98 -5.90 -6.94
C THR A 794 13.77 -4.68 -6.04
N ASN A 795 12.72 -3.95 -6.37
CA ASN A 795 12.06 -2.84 -5.68
C ASN A 795 12.99 -1.73 -5.15
N PRO A 796 13.08 -0.58 -5.86
CA PRO A 796 13.98 0.52 -5.52
C PRO A 796 13.65 1.25 -4.21
N PHE A 797 12.56 0.90 -3.50
CA PHE A 797 11.99 1.75 -2.47
C PHE A 797 12.40 1.45 -1.02
N LYS A 798 12.93 0.28 -0.69
CA LYS A 798 13.17 -0.02 0.74
C LYS A 798 14.65 -0.22 1.17
N GLN A 799 15.64 -0.43 0.30
CA GLN A 799 16.99 -0.78 0.76
C GLN A 799 18.25 -0.22 0.03
N PRO A 800 18.21 0.49 -1.10
CA PRO A 800 19.45 0.83 -1.81
C PRO A 800 20.32 1.88 -1.11
N HIS A 801 19.74 2.76 -0.30
CA HIS A 801 20.46 3.93 0.23
C HIS A 801 21.54 3.57 1.25
N ALA A 802 21.26 2.66 2.19
CA ALA A 802 22.24 2.24 3.20
C ALA A 802 23.42 1.49 2.56
N TYR A 803 23.14 0.55 1.64
CA TYR A 803 24.17 -0.18 0.91
C TYR A 803 25.05 0.74 0.05
N VAL A 804 24.44 1.66 -0.70
CA VAL A 804 25.15 2.61 -1.56
C VAL A 804 25.99 3.57 -0.71
N ARG A 805 25.44 4.10 0.39
CA ARG A 805 26.17 4.97 1.31
C ARG A 805 27.35 4.27 1.95
N LEU A 806 27.18 3.03 2.39
CA LEU A 806 28.25 2.21 2.97
C LEU A 806 29.39 1.99 1.97
N VAL A 807 29.09 1.61 0.74
CA VAL A 807 30.08 1.40 -0.33
C VAL A 807 30.77 2.71 -0.70
N LEU A 808 30.05 3.83 -0.77
CA LEU A 808 30.62 5.15 -1.05
C LEU A 808 31.54 5.64 0.08
N LEU A 809 31.17 5.40 1.34
CA LEU A 809 32.00 5.72 2.51
C LEU A 809 33.34 4.94 2.48
N PHE A 810 33.31 3.66 2.21
CA PHE A 810 34.50 2.84 2.11
C PHE A 810 35.38 3.25 0.92
N ARG A 811 34.80 3.59 -0.22
CA ARG A 811 35.54 4.12 -1.39
C ARG A 811 36.23 5.45 -1.10
N LYS A 812 35.56 6.34 -0.37
CA LYS A 812 36.13 7.65 0.01
C LYS A 812 37.32 7.50 0.98
N ARG A 813 37.24 6.55 1.92
CA ARG A 813 38.29 6.24 2.89
C ARG A 813 39.45 5.44 2.31
N SER A 814 39.16 4.50 1.39
CA SER A 814 40.21 3.79 0.66
C SER A 814 41.13 4.77 -0.11
N ARG A 815 40.58 5.84 -0.69
CA ARG A 815 41.38 6.90 -1.33
C ARG A 815 42.21 7.71 -0.34
N SER A 816 41.73 7.93 0.88
CA SER A 816 42.48 8.63 1.94
C SER A 816 43.60 7.79 2.53
N LEU A 817 43.47 6.47 2.57
CA LEU A 817 44.50 5.54 3.03
C LEU A 817 45.61 5.32 1.98
N HIS A 818 45.36 5.50 0.69
CA HIS A 818 46.31 5.35 -0.39
C HIS A 818 47.34 6.50 -0.46
N THR A 819 47.13 7.61 0.25
CA THR A 819 48.11 8.69 0.37
C THR A 819 49.19 8.41 1.43
N HIS A 820 49.06 7.31 2.22
CA HIS A 820 50.04 6.99 3.28
C HIS A 820 50.76 5.62 3.20
N HIS A 821 50.32 4.70 2.33
CA HIS A 821 51.07 3.44 2.11
C HIS A 821 50.94 2.97 0.65
N SER A 822 52.02 3.17 -0.10
CA SER A 822 52.33 2.46 -1.33
C SER A 822 52.66 1.00 -0.97
N ASN A 823 51.77 0.09 -1.30
CA ASN A 823 51.91 -1.34 -1.55
C ASN A 823 50.76 -2.13 -0.97
N LEU A 824 49.78 -2.41 -1.82
CA LEU A 824 48.97 -3.64 -1.76
C LEU A 824 48.22 -3.82 -3.09
N ASP A 825 48.56 -4.88 -3.77
CA ASP A 825 47.99 -5.38 -5.04
C ASP A 825 46.49 -5.71 -4.93
N TYR A 826 45.63 -4.73 -4.84
CA TYR A 826 44.15 -4.95 -4.78
C TYR A 826 43.40 -4.49 -6.04
N GLU A 827 44.11 -3.88 -7.01
CA GLU A 827 43.47 -3.38 -8.24
C GLU A 827 43.22 -4.43 -9.34
N ARG A 828 43.65 -5.68 -9.16
CA ARG A 828 43.50 -6.73 -10.20
C ARG A 828 42.24 -7.58 -10.12
N GLN A 829 41.39 -7.44 -9.11
CA GLN A 829 40.16 -8.28 -8.98
C GLN A 829 38.82 -7.55 -9.16
N CYS A 830 38.80 -6.26 -9.34
CA CYS A 830 37.55 -5.54 -9.59
C CYS A 830 37.45 -5.09 -11.04
N HIS A 831 36.81 -5.90 -11.88
CA HIS A 831 36.36 -5.56 -13.24
C HIS A 831 35.28 -4.47 -13.23
N TRP A 832 35.58 -3.29 -12.68
CA TRP A 832 34.65 -2.16 -12.63
C TRP A 832 34.90 -1.11 -13.72
N SER A 833 35.86 -1.30 -14.61
CA SER A 833 36.21 -0.33 -15.66
C SER A 833 35.22 -0.26 -16.83
N HIS A 834 34.21 -1.14 -16.91
CA HIS A 834 33.29 -1.18 -18.07
C HIS A 834 31.90 -0.54 -17.83
N LEU A 835 31.56 -0.15 -16.63
CA LEU A 835 30.25 0.48 -16.36
C LEU A 835 30.28 2.00 -16.26
N SER A 836 31.46 2.63 -16.08
CA SER A 836 31.58 4.08 -16.03
C SER A 836 31.80 4.75 -17.41
N ARG A 837 32.03 4.00 -18.49
CA ARG A 837 32.29 4.54 -19.82
C ARG A 837 31.09 4.57 -20.78
N ARG A 838 29.89 4.19 -20.38
CA ARG A 838 28.69 4.22 -21.24
C ARG A 838 27.73 5.39 -21.02
N ASN A 839 28.00 6.28 -20.07
CA ASN A 839 27.15 7.48 -19.84
C ASN A 839 27.83 8.82 -20.17
N GLU A 840 28.96 8.82 -20.84
CA GLU A 840 29.60 10.03 -21.34
C GLU A 840 29.68 10.01 -22.88
N CYS A 841 28.55 10.15 -23.53
CA CYS A 841 28.51 10.58 -24.93
C CYS A 841 27.21 11.30 -25.23
N ASN A 842 27.36 12.56 -25.62
CA ASN A 842 26.43 13.48 -26.29
C ASN A 842 25.89 14.63 -25.47
N ILE A 843 26.77 15.64 -25.28
CA ILE A 843 26.37 17.06 -25.25
C ILE A 843 27.41 17.81 -26.10
N PRO A 844 26.98 18.58 -27.13
CA PRO A 844 27.91 19.36 -27.96
C PRO A 844 28.36 20.65 -27.25
N PRO A 845 29.55 21.20 -27.58
CA PRO A 845 30.11 22.35 -26.91
C PRO A 845 29.52 23.65 -27.47
N ASN A 846 29.04 24.53 -26.60
CA ASN A 846 28.88 25.93 -26.96
C ASN A 846 29.57 26.86 -25.94
N ASN A 847 30.32 27.69 -26.49
CA ASN A 847 31.28 28.73 -26.25
C ASN A 847 31.14 29.63 -25.01
N PRO A 848 32.28 30.25 -24.59
CA PRO A 848 32.42 30.96 -23.34
C PRO A 848 32.28 32.48 -23.49
N SER A 849 31.56 33.08 -22.57
CA SER A 849 31.81 34.45 -22.10
C SER A 849 30.84 34.79 -20.96
N ASP A 850 31.23 34.80 -19.72
CA ASP A 850 31.26 36.06 -18.94
C ASP A 850 31.81 35.81 -17.51
N SER A 851 32.74 36.66 -17.18
CA SER A 851 33.41 36.76 -15.91
C SER A 851 32.58 37.53 -14.89
N THR A 852 32.24 36.95 -13.73
CA THR A 852 32.24 37.71 -12.47
C THR A 852 32.36 36.73 -11.29
N ARG A 853 33.48 36.90 -10.59
CA ARG A 853 33.78 36.28 -9.31
C ARG A 853 32.79 36.77 -8.23
N ARG A 854 32.03 35.87 -7.60
CA ARG A 854 31.66 36.04 -6.19
C ARG A 854 31.86 34.72 -5.46
N ARG A 855 32.84 34.75 -4.55
CA ARG A 855 32.99 33.69 -3.52
C ARG A 855 31.74 33.67 -2.66
N ARG A 856 30.97 32.60 -2.70
CA ARG A 856 29.97 32.29 -1.64
C ARG A 856 30.54 31.11 -0.84
N ARG A 857 30.66 31.35 0.46
CA ARG A 857 30.94 30.34 1.47
C ARG A 857 29.82 29.30 1.38
N VAL A 858 30.20 28.04 1.32
CA VAL A 858 29.29 26.90 1.40
C VAL A 858 28.97 26.72 2.88
N PRO A 859 27.68 26.78 3.30
CA PRO A 859 27.33 26.40 4.66
C PRO A 859 27.51 24.89 4.82
N TRP A 860 28.00 24.48 5.95
CA TRP A 860 28.05 23.11 6.38
C TRP A 860 26.62 22.60 6.51
N LEU A 861 26.18 21.70 5.63
CA LEU A 861 24.95 20.94 5.79
C LEU A 861 25.11 20.04 7.01
N SER A 862 24.43 20.38 8.08
CA SER A 862 24.11 19.46 9.16
C SER A 862 23.36 18.28 8.56
N LEU A 863 23.94 17.09 8.64
CA LEU A 863 23.30 15.82 8.27
C LEU A 863 22.19 15.54 9.31
N GLN A 864 21.00 16.01 9.04
CA GLN A 864 19.80 15.49 9.72
C GLN A 864 19.54 14.10 9.18
N MET A 865 19.70 13.11 10.04
CA MET A 865 19.20 11.76 9.77
C MET A 865 17.66 11.78 9.83
N PRO A 866 16.96 11.15 8.88
CA PRO A 866 15.56 10.89 9.08
C PRO A 866 15.43 9.88 10.23
N CYS A 867 14.76 10.27 11.30
CA CYS A 867 14.36 9.38 12.38
C CYS A 867 13.43 8.31 11.79
N GLY A 868 13.98 7.11 11.59
CA GLY A 868 13.19 5.94 11.23
C GLY A 868 12.43 5.48 12.46
N PHE A 869 11.24 6.01 12.68
CA PHE A 869 10.31 5.43 13.65
C PHE A 869 9.52 4.33 12.96
N SER A 870 9.70 3.10 13.42
CA SER A 870 8.70 2.06 13.27
C SER A 870 7.59 2.31 14.30
N SER A 871 6.69 3.24 14.03
CA SER A 871 5.39 3.22 14.70
C SER A 871 4.55 2.22 13.91
N GLY A 872 4.33 1.05 14.49
CA GLY A 872 3.24 0.18 14.06
C GLY A 872 1.95 1.00 14.03
N CYS A 873 1.14 0.76 13.00
CA CYS A 873 -0.12 1.45 12.68
C CYS A 873 0.07 2.91 12.24
N TRP A 874 0.00 3.14 10.96
CA TRP A 874 -0.26 4.34 10.14
C TRP A 874 0.60 4.44 8.86
N ALA A 875 1.37 3.41 8.50
CA ALA A 875 2.35 3.53 7.42
C ALA A 875 2.04 2.72 6.15
N THR A 876 0.91 2.04 6.02
CA THR A 876 0.67 1.17 4.85
C THR A 876 0.17 1.90 3.61
N SER A 877 -0.39 3.10 3.74
CA SER A 877 -0.90 3.86 2.58
C SER A 877 0.05 4.96 2.07
N ASN A 878 0.80 5.67 2.91
CA ASN A 878 1.48 6.91 2.51
C ASN A 878 2.95 6.80 2.09
N ARG A 879 3.62 5.65 2.27
CA ARG A 879 5.05 5.52 1.88
C ARG A 879 5.29 5.46 0.36
N ARG A 880 4.27 5.28 -0.47
CA ARG A 880 4.44 5.19 -1.94
C ARG A 880 4.59 6.55 -2.64
N THR A 881 4.12 7.64 -2.07
CA THR A 881 4.09 8.96 -2.71
C THR A 881 5.25 9.87 -2.32
N ALA A 882 5.71 9.83 -1.09
CA ALA A 882 6.82 10.68 -0.62
C ALA A 882 8.17 10.35 -1.30
N CYS A 883 8.40 9.09 -1.66
CA CYS A 883 9.65 8.66 -2.30
C CYS A 883 9.76 9.05 -3.78
N ARG A 884 8.65 9.35 -4.49
CA ARG A 884 8.71 9.75 -5.92
C ARG A 884 9.19 11.17 -6.15
N ARG A 885 9.13 12.07 -5.17
CA ARG A 885 9.52 13.48 -5.35
C ARG A 885 11.00 13.78 -5.17
N ASN A 886 11.75 12.95 -4.47
CA ASN A 886 13.18 13.17 -4.25
C ASN A 886 14.09 12.66 -5.37
N ILE A 887 13.57 11.94 -6.36
CA ILE A 887 14.35 11.41 -7.51
C ILE A 887 14.39 12.39 -8.68
N ILE A 888 13.53 13.40 -8.75
CA ILE A 888 13.50 14.37 -9.85
C ILE A 888 14.45 15.56 -9.61
N ARG A 889 15.09 15.69 -8.45
CA ARG A 889 16.03 16.79 -8.13
C ARG A 889 17.50 16.34 -7.96
N LEU A 890 17.82 15.13 -8.29
CA LEU A 890 19.17 14.63 -8.50
C LEU A 890 19.27 14.00 -9.89
#